data_752cbbc00c4bfef614c243621a2bea1f
#
_entry.id   752cbbc00c4bfef614c243621a2bea1f
#
_cell.length_a   1.000
_cell.length_b   1.000
_cell.length_c   1.000
_cell.angle_alpha   90.00
_cell.angle_beta   90.00
_cell.angle_gamma   90.00
#
_symmetry.space_group_name_H-M   'P 1'
#
loop_
_entity.id
_entity.type
_entity.pdbx_description
1 polymer ?
#
loop_
_entity_poly.entity_id
_entity_poly.type
_entity_poly.pdbx_seq_one_letter_code
_entity_poly.pdbx_strand_id
1 'polypeptide(L)'
;GVNSAYDDALASARQYFLEQDLEIPRKPPGKWSLLGDVLRYVFENPAGSARSFSWARLQRALTVFFGSTPDDLEVWVNSRFPERAQMGAGLEASGLDVELDHLRLNFTQVDDPLVSIIIPVYNEYRVTVNCLRSLLENTEGVSYEVIIAVDCSTDLTSSIAERMANIRVVRGSENLRFIGNCNRAAEHARGKYLLFLNNDTAVCPEWLPPLVQVLETRSSVGVVGPKLLFPNGKLQEAGAIMWRDGSAWNFGRMDDPDKPDYSYLKETDYISGACLMIRAHLWAQLGGFDTRYAPAYYEDADIAFATRQAGYQVVYQPLSSVFHFEGVSNGTELDSGVKQYQVRNQARFREKWAQVLDAAHFDNAEHVCLARDRSRQRRSILFIDHYVPHYDKDAGSRSTFMWVEQMLEMGYRVLFLGANFFPHQPYTRTLQQMGVEVLTGEYMARNQDRWLRDNAPYIDRIYLHRPHVAEQFLAALDKMEPRPPILFFGHDLHYLRIRREYELSGDEGLLRTSQKWRKREFAVFDRVDKVYYPSAVEVEEVLREKPDLDVRAIPLYILPEVELPTYEFDSTGDILFVGGFNHPPNVDGVCWFVEEVLPLVAAARPGIRLHVVGSNPTDAVEALQRDQVVVYGYLSDEELDALYQRVRQVVVPL
;
A
#
# COMPACT_ATOMS: atom_id res chain seq x y z
N GLY A 1 -0.65 9.44 -12.71
CA GLY A 1 0.67 10.04 -12.60
C GLY A 1 1.64 9.22 -11.75
N VAL A 2 1.16 8.24 -10.94
CA VAL A 2 2.02 7.47 -10.02
C VAL A 2 2.23 6.04 -10.51
N ASN A 3 1.27 5.44 -11.21
CA ASN A 3 1.52 4.21 -11.98
C ASN A 3 2.51 4.48 -13.13
N SER A 4 2.50 5.67 -13.70
CA SER A 4 3.46 6.12 -14.70
C SER A 4 4.91 6.13 -14.17
N ALA A 5 5.16 6.57 -12.96
CA ALA A 5 6.53 6.62 -12.42
C ALA A 5 7.09 5.23 -12.04
N TYR A 6 6.23 4.29 -11.59
CA TYR A 6 6.62 2.90 -11.36
C TYR A 6 6.83 2.16 -12.68
N ASP A 7 5.95 2.39 -13.66
CA ASP A 7 6.08 1.85 -15.03
C ASP A 7 7.26 2.50 -15.77
N ASP A 8 7.53 3.79 -15.55
CA ASP A 8 8.70 4.50 -16.06
C ASP A 8 9.99 4.01 -15.38
N ALA A 9 9.92 3.63 -14.10
CA ALA A 9 11.05 3.05 -13.37
C ALA A 9 11.33 1.60 -13.77
N LEU A 10 10.27 0.82 -13.98
CA LEU A 10 10.37 -0.53 -14.54
C LEU A 10 10.81 -0.46 -16.00
N ALA A 11 10.33 0.54 -16.75
CA ALA A 11 10.75 0.82 -18.12
C ALA A 11 12.19 1.34 -18.15
N SER A 12 12.61 2.22 -17.24
CA SER A 12 13.99 2.72 -17.16
C SER A 12 14.96 1.64 -16.69
N ALA A 13 14.57 0.81 -15.72
CA ALA A 13 15.37 -0.37 -15.38
C ALA A 13 15.40 -1.37 -16.55
N ARG A 14 14.30 -1.58 -17.28
CA ARG A 14 14.25 -2.37 -18.51
C ARG A 14 14.99 -1.71 -19.65
N GLN A 15 14.84 -0.40 -19.83
CA GLN A 15 15.53 0.37 -20.88
C GLN A 15 17.04 0.39 -20.64
N TYR A 16 17.47 0.50 -19.39
CA TYR A 16 18.86 0.40 -18.99
C TYR A 16 19.50 -0.96 -19.32
N PHE A 17 18.73 -2.06 -19.19
CA PHE A 17 19.17 -3.41 -19.58
C PHE A 17 18.97 -3.71 -21.08
N LEU A 18 18.18 -2.91 -21.81
CA LEU A 18 17.87 -3.10 -23.22
C LEU A 18 18.65 -2.18 -24.18
N GLU A 19 19.28 -1.11 -23.69
CA GLU A 19 19.93 -0.12 -24.57
C GLU A 19 21.23 -0.60 -25.23
N GLN A 20 21.64 -1.84 -25.05
CA GLN A 20 22.89 -2.30 -25.65
C GLN A 20 22.78 -3.12 -26.94
N ASP A 21 21.62 -3.62 -27.41
CA ASP A 21 21.61 -4.35 -28.68
C ASP A 21 20.27 -4.53 -29.44
N LEU A 22 19.22 -3.80 -29.13
CA LEU A 22 18.00 -3.86 -29.95
C LEU A 22 17.48 -2.48 -30.26
N GLU A 23 17.41 -2.15 -31.57
CA GLU A 23 16.62 -1.03 -32.09
C GLU A 23 15.15 -1.20 -31.73
N ILE A 24 14.77 -0.72 -30.53
CA ILE A 24 13.37 -0.61 -30.13
C ILE A 24 12.85 0.72 -30.68
N PRO A 25 11.72 0.72 -31.40
CA PRO A 25 11.12 1.95 -31.87
C PRO A 25 10.86 2.91 -30.71
N ARG A 26 11.36 4.14 -30.77
CA ARG A 26 11.22 5.21 -29.75
C ARG A 26 9.79 5.78 -29.64
N LYS A 27 8.75 5.03 -30.03
CA LYS A 27 7.34 5.36 -29.83
C LYS A 27 6.64 4.13 -29.27
N PRO A 28 5.71 4.30 -28.31
CA PRO A 28 4.85 3.20 -27.89
C PRO A 28 4.18 2.59 -29.13
N PRO A 29 4.08 1.26 -29.22
CA PRO A 29 3.49 0.60 -30.37
C PRO A 29 2.07 1.11 -30.55
N GLY A 30 1.73 1.56 -31.75
CA GLY A 30 0.38 1.99 -32.06
C GLY A 30 -0.62 0.83 -31.85
N LYS A 31 -1.87 1.13 -31.52
CA LYS A 31 -2.93 0.13 -31.28
C LYS A 31 -2.94 -1.02 -32.31
N TRP A 32 -2.68 -0.72 -33.57
CA TRP A 32 -2.64 -1.70 -34.66
C TRP A 32 -1.39 -2.60 -34.62
N SER A 33 -0.27 -2.12 -34.12
CA SER A 33 0.95 -2.92 -33.90
C SER A 33 0.73 -3.94 -32.79
N LEU A 34 0.13 -3.52 -31.67
CA LEU A 34 -0.23 -4.40 -30.55
C LEU A 34 -1.23 -5.48 -30.99
N LEU A 35 -2.21 -5.13 -31.81
CA LEU A 35 -3.16 -6.12 -32.37
C LEU A 35 -2.43 -7.12 -33.29
N GLY A 36 -1.50 -6.65 -34.12
CA GLY A 36 -0.67 -7.51 -34.98
C GLY A 36 0.14 -8.52 -34.17
N ASP A 37 0.73 -8.10 -33.07
CA ASP A 37 1.52 -8.96 -32.18
C ASP A 37 0.65 -9.99 -31.43
N VAL A 38 -0.54 -9.59 -31.00
CA VAL A 38 -1.51 -10.52 -30.38
C VAL A 38 -1.98 -11.58 -31.38
N LEU A 39 -2.29 -11.17 -32.62
CA LEU A 39 -2.68 -12.12 -33.67
C LEU A 39 -1.53 -13.06 -34.01
N ARG A 40 -0.29 -12.57 -34.11
CA ARG A 40 0.88 -13.42 -34.35
C ARG A 40 1.05 -14.46 -33.25
N TYR A 41 0.98 -14.04 -31.97
CA TYR A 41 1.06 -14.96 -30.82
C TYR A 41 -0.03 -16.03 -30.84
N VAL A 42 -1.27 -15.65 -31.17
CA VAL A 42 -2.41 -16.59 -31.26
C VAL A 42 -2.21 -17.61 -32.39
N PHE A 43 -1.64 -17.19 -33.52
CA PHE A 43 -1.35 -18.10 -34.65
C PHE A 43 -0.15 -19.02 -34.38
N GLU A 44 0.84 -18.55 -33.64
CA GLU A 44 2.02 -19.36 -33.27
C GLU A 44 1.73 -20.37 -32.15
N ASN A 45 0.67 -20.14 -31.33
CA ASN A 45 0.27 -21.00 -30.22
C ASN A 45 -1.19 -21.49 -30.31
N PRO A 46 -1.55 -22.28 -31.34
CA PRO A 46 -2.94 -22.65 -31.60
C PRO A 46 -3.58 -23.56 -30.53
N ALA A 47 -2.79 -24.39 -29.86
CA ALA A 47 -3.29 -25.33 -28.83
C ALA A 47 -3.69 -24.64 -27.51
N GLY A 48 -2.99 -23.56 -27.11
CA GLY A 48 -3.34 -22.73 -25.96
C GLY A 48 -4.52 -21.81 -26.25
N SER A 49 -4.60 -21.29 -27.46
CA SER A 49 -5.57 -20.30 -27.89
C SER A 49 -6.97 -20.90 -28.13
N ALA A 50 -7.06 -22.14 -28.64
CA ALA A 50 -8.34 -22.80 -28.95
C ALA A 50 -9.21 -23.10 -27.70
N ARG A 51 -8.60 -23.30 -26.53
CA ARG A 51 -9.31 -23.54 -25.25
C ARG A 51 -9.90 -22.26 -24.62
N SER A 52 -9.45 -21.09 -25.06
CA SER A 52 -9.83 -19.79 -24.47
C SER A 52 -10.73 -18.93 -25.36
N PHE A 53 -11.01 -19.34 -26.60
CA PHE A 53 -11.77 -18.55 -27.56
C PHE A 53 -13.28 -18.63 -27.28
N SER A 54 -13.92 -17.49 -26.93
CA SER A 54 -15.37 -17.33 -26.91
C SER A 54 -15.75 -16.01 -27.55
N TRP A 55 -16.91 -15.96 -28.23
CA TRP A 55 -17.43 -14.78 -28.90
C TRP A 55 -17.62 -13.59 -27.94
N ALA A 56 -18.01 -13.86 -26.69
CA ALA A 56 -18.14 -12.83 -25.65
C ALA A 56 -16.78 -12.24 -25.19
N ARG A 57 -15.70 -13.02 -25.29
CA ARG A 57 -14.32 -12.53 -24.99
C ARG A 57 -13.78 -11.69 -26.14
N LEU A 58 -14.10 -12.07 -27.38
CA LEU A 58 -13.75 -11.28 -28.54
C LEU A 58 -14.45 -9.90 -28.53
N GLN A 59 -15.74 -9.85 -28.23
CA GLN A 59 -16.48 -8.59 -28.08
C GLN A 59 -15.89 -7.69 -26.99
N ARG A 60 -15.54 -8.25 -25.83
CA ARG A 60 -14.88 -7.49 -24.76
C ARG A 60 -13.49 -6.97 -25.17
N ALA A 61 -12.70 -7.81 -25.85
CA ALA A 61 -11.40 -7.40 -26.37
C ALA A 61 -11.51 -6.25 -27.39
N LEU A 62 -12.51 -6.31 -28.27
CA LEU A 62 -12.80 -5.22 -29.22
C LEU A 62 -13.27 -3.94 -28.51
N THR A 63 -14.12 -4.06 -27.48
CA THR A 63 -14.56 -2.89 -26.71
C THR A 63 -13.38 -2.22 -26.01
N VAL A 64 -12.46 -2.98 -25.41
CA VAL A 64 -11.24 -2.46 -24.80
C VAL A 64 -10.35 -1.85 -25.87
N PHE A 65 -10.15 -2.52 -27.01
CA PHE A 65 -9.32 -2.03 -28.11
C PHE A 65 -9.77 -0.66 -28.64
N PHE A 66 -11.08 -0.46 -28.82
CA PHE A 66 -11.61 0.81 -29.32
C PHE A 66 -11.78 1.88 -28.26
N GLY A 67 -11.98 1.49 -26.97
CA GLY A 67 -12.25 2.39 -25.86
C GLY A 67 -11.04 2.85 -25.06
N SER A 68 -9.87 2.20 -25.19
CA SER A 68 -8.68 2.47 -24.36
C SER A 68 -7.62 3.30 -25.11
N THR A 69 -6.74 3.95 -24.35
CA THR A 69 -5.49 4.54 -24.91
C THR A 69 -4.51 3.44 -25.36
N PRO A 70 -3.48 3.75 -26.18
CA PRO A 70 -2.45 2.77 -26.50
C PRO A 70 -1.76 2.16 -25.29
N ASP A 71 -1.51 2.95 -24.24
CA ASP A 71 -0.85 2.54 -23.01
C ASP A 71 -1.74 1.60 -22.18
N ASP A 72 -3.03 1.93 -22.03
CA ASP A 72 -4.01 1.05 -21.37
C ASP A 72 -4.17 -0.28 -22.11
N LEU A 73 -4.09 -0.26 -23.44
CA LEU A 73 -4.19 -1.45 -24.26
C LEU A 73 -2.95 -2.33 -24.10
N GLU A 74 -1.76 -1.74 -24.00
CA GLU A 74 -0.51 -2.46 -23.77
C GLU A 74 -0.51 -3.15 -22.39
N VAL A 75 -0.92 -2.45 -21.34
CA VAL A 75 -1.13 -3.01 -19.99
C VAL A 75 -2.11 -4.17 -20.04
N TRP A 76 -3.25 -4.00 -20.74
CA TRP A 76 -4.25 -5.05 -20.88
C TRP A 76 -3.73 -6.27 -21.65
N VAL A 77 -2.98 -6.07 -22.75
CA VAL A 77 -2.36 -7.14 -23.53
C VAL A 77 -1.32 -7.89 -22.71
N ASN A 78 -0.43 -7.19 -22.01
CA ASN A 78 0.62 -7.81 -21.18
C ASN A 78 0.06 -8.58 -19.99
N SER A 79 -1.06 -8.13 -19.41
CA SER A 79 -1.77 -8.88 -18.35
C SER A 79 -2.41 -10.18 -18.82
N ARG A 80 -2.78 -10.26 -20.11
CA ARG A 80 -3.44 -11.44 -20.71
C ARG A 80 -2.47 -12.44 -21.32
N PHE A 81 -1.29 -11.98 -21.72
CA PHE A 81 -0.26 -12.75 -22.38
C PHE A 81 1.10 -12.55 -21.69
N PRO A 82 1.24 -13.01 -20.42
CA PRO A 82 2.46 -12.80 -19.64
C PRO A 82 3.71 -13.44 -20.25
N GLU A 83 3.54 -14.50 -21.05
CA GLU A 83 4.65 -15.15 -21.77
C GLU A 83 5.26 -14.26 -22.87
N ARG A 84 4.51 -13.29 -23.40
CA ARG A 84 5.02 -12.28 -24.36
C ARG A 84 6.04 -11.35 -23.70
N ALA A 85 5.83 -10.97 -22.45
CA ALA A 85 6.76 -10.16 -21.66
C ALA A 85 8.07 -10.93 -21.34
N GLN A 86 8.03 -12.26 -21.35
CA GLN A 86 9.20 -13.11 -21.11
C GLN A 86 10.05 -13.35 -22.39
N MET A 87 9.51 -13.22 -23.58
CA MET A 87 10.28 -13.38 -24.83
C MET A 87 11.28 -12.24 -25.09
N GLY A 88 11.15 -11.07 -24.40
CA GLY A 88 12.12 -9.97 -24.41
C GLY A 88 13.18 -10.02 -23.31
N ALA A 89 13.11 -10.97 -22.39
CA ALA A 89 13.95 -11.02 -21.17
C ALA A 89 14.96 -12.16 -21.15
N GLY A 90 15.41 -12.62 -22.31
CA GLY A 90 16.59 -13.49 -22.45
C GLY A 90 17.87 -12.67 -22.29
N LEU A 91 18.18 -12.22 -21.10
CA LEU A 91 19.43 -11.57 -20.77
C LEU A 91 20.51 -12.62 -20.54
N GLU A 92 21.29 -12.88 -21.57
CA GLU A 92 22.64 -13.41 -21.38
C GLU A 92 23.52 -12.30 -20.76
N ALA A 93 24.18 -12.63 -19.66
CA ALA A 93 25.05 -11.75 -18.89
C ALA A 93 26.33 -11.28 -19.64
N SER A 94 26.41 -11.45 -20.95
CA SER A 94 27.62 -11.26 -21.75
C SER A 94 27.82 -9.87 -22.36
N GLY A 95 26.86 -8.93 -22.22
CA GLY A 95 26.93 -7.59 -22.82
C GLY A 95 27.45 -6.45 -21.92
N LEU A 96 27.72 -6.71 -20.63
CA LEU A 96 28.11 -5.66 -19.65
C LEU A 96 29.61 -5.29 -19.65
N ASP A 97 30.39 -5.70 -20.62
CA ASP A 97 31.76 -6.03 -20.36
C ASP A 97 32.82 -4.93 -20.60
N VAL A 98 32.56 -3.83 -21.27
CA VAL A 98 33.68 -2.94 -21.67
C VAL A 98 33.61 -1.53 -21.09
N GLU A 99 32.43 -0.98 -20.80
CA GLU A 99 32.32 0.41 -20.34
C GLU A 99 32.50 0.61 -18.84
N LEU A 100 32.13 -0.37 -17.99
CA LEU A 100 32.14 -0.22 -16.52
C LEU A 100 33.55 -0.06 -15.93
N ASP A 101 34.56 -0.66 -16.55
CA ASP A 101 35.97 -0.57 -16.09
C ASP A 101 36.56 0.84 -16.19
N HIS A 102 35.98 1.70 -17.04
CA HIS A 102 36.39 3.09 -17.25
C HIS A 102 35.44 4.12 -16.66
N LEU A 103 34.30 3.68 -16.11
CA LEU A 103 33.28 4.57 -15.58
C LEU A 103 33.80 5.35 -14.37
N ARG A 104 33.53 6.64 -14.35
CA ARG A 104 33.79 7.54 -13.23
C ARG A 104 32.50 8.11 -12.72
N LEU A 105 32.18 7.88 -11.45
CA LEU A 105 30.99 8.40 -10.80
C LEU A 105 31.35 9.53 -9.85
N ASN A 106 30.50 10.55 -9.79
CA ASN A 106 30.69 11.71 -8.91
C ASN A 106 29.42 11.91 -8.08
N PHE A 107 29.48 11.53 -6.82
CA PHE A 107 28.37 11.71 -5.87
C PHE A 107 28.36 13.16 -5.35
N THR A 108 27.21 13.60 -4.86
CA THR A 108 27.11 14.90 -4.19
C THR A 108 27.78 14.83 -2.83
N GLN A 109 28.68 15.78 -2.55
CA GLN A 109 29.26 15.92 -1.23
C GLN A 109 28.21 16.45 -0.26
N VAL A 110 28.04 15.79 0.90
CA VAL A 110 27.08 16.16 1.94
C VAL A 110 27.81 16.23 3.27
N ASP A 111 27.70 17.38 3.95
CA ASP A 111 28.36 17.58 5.24
C ASP A 111 27.60 16.94 6.39
N ASP A 112 26.26 16.99 6.36
CA ASP A 112 25.36 16.40 7.36
C ASP A 112 24.36 15.44 6.66
N PRO A 113 24.77 14.20 6.37
CA PRO A 113 23.92 13.23 5.71
C PRO A 113 22.85 12.69 6.67
N LEU A 114 21.62 12.55 6.18
CA LEU A 114 20.56 11.88 6.93
C LEU A 114 20.79 10.35 6.96
N VAL A 115 21.30 9.80 5.85
CA VAL A 115 21.53 8.35 5.69
C VAL A 115 22.98 8.08 5.33
N SER A 116 23.63 7.14 6.04
CA SER A 116 24.90 6.56 5.61
C SER A 116 24.63 5.22 4.94
N ILE A 117 24.84 5.14 3.63
CA ILE A 117 24.71 3.91 2.84
C ILE A 117 26.04 3.17 2.87
N ILE A 118 26.05 2.01 3.54
CA ILE A 118 27.23 1.17 3.76
C ILE A 118 27.16 -0.02 2.80
N ILE A 119 28.16 -0.13 1.92
CA ILE A 119 28.25 -1.17 0.90
C ILE A 119 29.47 -2.04 1.20
N PRO A 120 29.28 -3.26 1.78
CA PRO A 120 30.38 -4.21 1.96
C PRO A 120 30.81 -4.80 0.63
N VAL A 121 32.11 -4.82 0.36
CA VAL A 121 32.63 -5.27 -0.93
C VAL A 121 33.86 -6.17 -0.72
N TYR A 122 33.85 -7.30 -1.39
CA TYR A 122 35.01 -8.18 -1.55
C TYR A 122 35.14 -8.61 -3.01
N ASN A 123 36.07 -8.01 -3.75
CA ASN A 123 36.18 -8.16 -5.21
C ASN A 123 34.88 -7.73 -5.94
N GLU A 124 34.60 -8.27 -7.11
CA GLU A 124 33.39 -8.03 -7.90
C GLU A 124 33.20 -6.54 -8.26
N TYR A 125 34.27 -5.93 -8.82
CA TYR A 125 34.30 -4.51 -9.15
C TYR A 125 33.12 -4.07 -10.02
N ARG A 126 32.80 -4.81 -11.10
CA ARG A 126 31.75 -4.44 -12.06
C ARG A 126 30.35 -4.44 -11.42
N VAL A 127 30.09 -5.43 -10.59
CA VAL A 127 28.84 -5.54 -9.82
C VAL A 127 28.69 -4.35 -8.87
N THR A 128 29.77 -4.00 -8.16
CA THR A 128 29.81 -2.83 -7.27
C THR A 128 29.59 -1.52 -8.03
N VAL A 129 30.20 -1.35 -9.18
CA VAL A 129 30.02 -0.13 -10.01
C VAL A 129 28.58 -0.02 -10.51
N ASN A 130 27.94 -1.13 -10.88
CA ASN A 130 26.54 -1.13 -11.26
C ASN A 130 25.62 -0.71 -10.11
N CYS A 131 25.85 -1.23 -8.90
CA CYS A 131 25.15 -0.81 -7.68
C CYS A 131 25.32 0.71 -7.45
N LEU A 132 26.55 1.22 -7.49
CA LEU A 132 26.85 2.64 -7.29
C LEU A 132 26.19 3.53 -8.34
N ARG A 133 26.15 3.08 -9.60
CA ARG A 133 25.46 3.81 -10.66
C ARG A 133 23.96 3.89 -10.40
N SER A 134 23.32 2.76 -10.04
CA SER A 134 21.90 2.76 -9.70
C SER A 134 21.57 3.69 -8.54
N LEU A 135 22.45 3.79 -7.54
CA LEU A 135 22.31 4.75 -6.44
C LEU A 135 22.35 6.19 -6.92
N LEU A 136 23.33 6.52 -7.79
CA LEU A 136 23.48 7.88 -8.29
C LEU A 136 22.30 8.32 -9.18
N GLU A 137 21.76 7.40 -9.95
CA GLU A 137 20.66 7.65 -10.88
C GLU A 137 19.28 7.69 -10.21
N ASN A 138 19.07 6.93 -9.12
CA ASN A 138 17.75 6.68 -8.56
C ASN A 138 17.56 7.16 -7.11
N THR A 139 18.52 7.91 -6.54
CA THR A 139 18.39 8.38 -5.15
C THR A 139 18.27 9.90 -5.11
N GLU A 140 17.04 10.37 -4.94
CA GLU A 140 16.69 11.79 -4.85
C GLU A 140 15.90 12.07 -3.56
N GLY A 141 15.81 13.35 -3.18
CA GLY A 141 14.95 13.82 -2.08
C GLY A 141 15.43 13.50 -0.65
N VAL A 142 16.57 12.82 -0.50
CA VAL A 142 17.17 12.47 0.80
C VAL A 142 18.67 12.80 0.75
N SER A 143 19.21 13.41 1.81
CA SER A 143 20.65 13.62 1.93
C SER A 143 21.34 12.32 2.38
N TYR A 144 22.36 11.90 1.65
CA TYR A 144 23.09 10.65 1.99
C TYR A 144 24.58 10.74 1.71
N GLU A 145 25.35 9.91 2.40
CA GLU A 145 26.74 9.59 2.06
C GLU A 145 26.87 8.12 1.67
N VAL A 146 27.86 7.79 0.85
CA VAL A 146 28.19 6.42 0.47
C VAL A 146 29.51 6.01 1.13
N ILE A 147 29.50 4.88 1.84
CA ILE A 147 30.66 4.28 2.50
C ILE A 147 30.90 2.90 1.88
N ILE A 148 31.98 2.74 1.15
CA ILE A 148 32.38 1.46 0.58
C ILE A 148 33.36 0.78 1.55
N ALA A 149 32.93 -0.37 2.07
CA ALA A 149 33.73 -1.17 2.98
C ALA A 149 34.50 -2.25 2.21
N VAL A 150 35.75 -1.95 1.82
CA VAL A 150 36.58 -2.85 1.03
C VAL A 150 37.32 -3.85 1.96
N ASP A 151 37.02 -5.14 1.79
CA ASP A 151 37.51 -6.22 2.61
C ASP A 151 38.65 -7.00 1.94
N CYS A 152 39.85 -6.36 1.83
CA CYS A 152 41.04 -6.92 1.22
C CYS A 152 40.86 -7.40 -0.23
N SER A 153 40.13 -6.63 -1.05
CA SER A 153 39.91 -6.93 -2.49
C SER A 153 41.22 -6.88 -3.26
N THR A 154 41.35 -7.76 -4.24
CA THR A 154 42.53 -7.92 -5.10
C THR A 154 42.35 -7.50 -6.54
N ASP A 155 41.08 -7.25 -6.95
CA ASP A 155 40.68 -6.75 -8.27
C ASP A 155 40.68 -5.22 -8.34
N LEU A 156 40.07 -4.63 -9.35
CA LEU A 156 39.92 -3.17 -9.52
C LEU A 156 39.22 -2.49 -8.32
N THR A 157 38.47 -3.22 -7.50
CA THR A 157 37.85 -2.70 -6.28
C THR A 157 38.87 -2.12 -5.32
N SER A 158 40.10 -2.66 -5.32
CA SER A 158 41.20 -2.14 -4.49
C SER A 158 41.55 -0.68 -4.82
N SER A 159 41.31 -0.20 -6.01
CA SER A 159 41.53 1.17 -6.48
C SER A 159 40.21 1.98 -6.73
N ILE A 160 39.10 1.56 -6.18
CA ILE A 160 37.78 2.16 -6.45
C ILE A 160 37.70 3.67 -6.12
N ALA A 161 38.45 4.11 -5.08
CA ALA A 161 38.52 5.51 -4.69
C ALA A 161 39.14 6.45 -5.77
N GLU A 162 39.90 5.90 -6.73
CA GLU A 162 40.51 6.69 -7.81
C GLU A 162 39.49 7.01 -8.91
N ARG A 163 38.36 6.30 -8.93
CA ARG A 163 37.33 6.39 -9.97
C ARG A 163 36.00 6.98 -9.47
N MET A 164 35.79 6.97 -8.16
CA MET A 164 34.54 7.41 -7.53
C MET A 164 34.83 8.64 -6.67
N ALA A 165 34.24 9.77 -7.02
CA ALA A 165 34.40 11.01 -6.27
C ALA A 165 33.31 11.14 -5.19
N ASN A 166 33.68 11.78 -4.07
CA ASN A 166 32.77 12.11 -2.95
C ASN A 166 32.13 10.88 -2.27
N ILE A 167 32.85 9.75 -2.28
CA ILE A 167 32.53 8.59 -1.49
C ILE A 167 33.59 8.38 -0.39
N ARG A 168 33.20 7.70 0.66
CA ARG A 168 34.17 7.27 1.70
C ARG A 168 34.54 5.81 1.48
N VAL A 169 35.83 5.53 1.38
CA VAL A 169 36.32 4.14 1.27
C VAL A 169 37.01 3.73 2.57
N VAL A 170 36.46 2.74 3.25
CA VAL A 170 37.02 2.14 4.48
C VAL A 170 37.70 0.84 4.09
N ARG A 171 38.96 0.69 4.44
CA ARG A 171 39.78 -0.49 4.14
C ARG A 171 40.25 -1.14 5.43
N GLY A 172 40.25 -2.47 5.46
CA GLY A 172 40.82 -3.24 6.53
C GLY A 172 42.22 -3.76 6.19
N SER A 173 43.00 -4.04 7.23
CA SER A 173 44.30 -4.73 7.12
C SER A 173 44.15 -6.26 7.00
N GLU A 174 42.97 -6.78 7.34
CA GLU A 174 42.63 -8.21 7.31
C GLU A 174 41.20 -8.41 6.78
N ASN A 175 40.95 -9.60 6.24
CA ASN A 175 39.65 -9.95 5.72
C ASN A 175 38.70 -10.33 6.88
N LEU A 176 37.80 -9.40 7.25
CA LEU A 176 36.83 -9.57 8.33
C LEU A 176 35.51 -10.20 7.87
N ARG A 177 35.38 -10.50 6.57
CA ARG A 177 34.16 -11.01 5.96
C ARG A 177 32.96 -10.03 6.15
N PHE A 178 31.77 -10.48 5.83
CA PHE A 178 30.59 -9.59 5.79
C PHE A 178 30.33 -8.86 7.12
N ILE A 179 30.19 -9.61 8.22
CA ILE A 179 29.83 -9.07 9.54
C ILE A 179 30.85 -8.08 10.07
N GLY A 180 32.11 -8.47 10.11
CA GLY A 180 33.16 -7.62 10.63
C GLY A 180 33.42 -6.39 9.76
N ASN A 181 33.28 -6.54 8.43
CA ASN A 181 33.44 -5.45 7.48
C ASN A 181 32.29 -4.40 7.61
N CYS A 182 31.06 -4.84 7.77
CA CYS A 182 29.92 -3.95 8.04
C CYS A 182 30.08 -3.21 9.36
N ASN A 183 30.45 -3.92 10.44
CA ASN A 183 30.67 -3.31 11.76
C ASN A 183 31.74 -2.23 11.71
N ARG A 184 32.89 -2.52 11.11
CA ARG A 184 33.98 -1.56 10.91
C ARG A 184 33.55 -0.33 10.11
N ALA A 185 32.84 -0.52 9.03
CA ALA A 185 32.39 0.59 8.19
C ALA A 185 31.38 1.49 8.90
N ALA A 186 30.51 0.92 9.74
CA ALA A 186 29.53 1.66 10.52
C ALA A 186 30.14 2.65 11.51
N GLU A 187 31.38 2.38 11.99
CA GLU A 187 32.13 3.30 12.87
C GLU A 187 32.47 4.64 12.18
N HIS A 188 32.48 4.67 10.85
CA HIS A 188 32.77 5.85 10.05
C HIS A 188 31.53 6.58 9.54
N ALA A 189 30.32 6.07 9.85
CA ALA A 189 29.05 6.64 9.43
C ALA A 189 28.68 7.89 10.25
N ARG A 190 28.08 8.89 9.57
CA ARG A 190 27.65 10.17 10.18
C ARG A 190 26.14 10.34 10.17
N GLY A 191 25.44 9.52 9.36
CA GLY A 191 23.99 9.62 9.18
C GLY A 191 23.21 9.26 10.45
N LYS A 192 22.03 9.87 10.59
CA LYS A 192 21.02 9.51 11.60
C LYS A 192 20.55 8.06 11.44
N TYR A 193 20.59 7.57 10.20
CA TYR A 193 20.25 6.21 9.81
C TYR A 193 21.41 5.54 9.11
N LEU A 194 21.64 4.26 9.42
CA LEU A 194 22.58 3.40 8.71
C LEU A 194 21.78 2.49 7.78
N LEU A 195 22.18 2.44 6.52
CA LEU A 195 21.60 1.56 5.52
C LEU A 195 22.69 0.62 5.00
N PHE A 196 22.55 -0.67 5.29
CA PHE A 196 23.41 -1.70 4.73
C PHE A 196 22.82 -2.14 3.39
N LEU A 197 23.63 -2.10 2.34
CA LEU A 197 23.23 -2.43 0.98
C LEU A 197 24.29 -3.35 0.35
N ASN A 198 23.89 -4.53 -0.09
CA ASN A 198 24.79 -5.43 -0.79
C ASN A 198 25.24 -4.80 -2.11
N ASN A 199 26.49 -5.10 -2.51
CA ASN A 199 27.05 -4.61 -3.76
C ASN A 199 26.42 -5.25 -5.02
N ASP A 200 25.75 -6.40 -4.89
CA ASP A 200 24.99 -7.08 -5.94
C ASP A 200 23.51 -6.68 -5.96
N THR A 201 23.25 -5.39 -5.77
CA THR A 201 21.92 -4.80 -5.83
C THR A 201 21.84 -3.69 -6.88
N ALA A 202 20.59 -3.40 -7.33
CA ALA A 202 20.28 -2.19 -8.08
C ALA A 202 18.98 -1.57 -7.52
N VAL A 203 19.06 -0.31 -7.13
CA VAL A 203 17.92 0.37 -6.52
C VAL A 203 16.98 0.95 -7.56
N CYS A 204 15.67 0.92 -7.28
CA CYS A 204 14.65 1.52 -8.12
C CYS A 204 14.50 3.04 -7.83
N PRO A 205 13.92 3.84 -8.73
CA PRO A 205 13.55 5.22 -8.43
C PRO A 205 12.68 5.32 -7.17
N GLU A 206 12.85 6.42 -6.43
CA GLU A 206 12.08 6.70 -5.19
C GLU A 206 12.20 5.64 -4.08
N TRP A 207 13.22 4.78 -4.11
CA TRP A 207 13.37 3.67 -3.15
C TRP A 207 13.69 4.12 -1.71
N LEU A 208 14.49 5.19 -1.56
CA LEU A 208 15.01 5.62 -0.25
C LEU A 208 14.01 6.47 0.56
N PRO A 209 13.28 7.44 -0.01
CA PRO A 209 12.36 8.28 0.74
C PRO A 209 11.31 7.53 1.54
N PRO A 210 10.66 6.44 1.06
CA PRO A 210 9.69 5.69 1.86
C PRO A 210 10.30 5.01 3.08
N LEU A 211 11.54 4.54 3.01
CA LEU A 211 12.23 3.96 4.16
C LEU A 211 12.51 5.02 5.23
N VAL A 212 13.01 6.17 4.82
CA VAL A 212 13.27 7.31 5.71
C VAL A 212 11.97 7.79 6.36
N GLN A 213 10.90 7.94 5.57
CA GLN A 213 9.61 8.39 6.06
C GLN A 213 9.08 7.51 7.20
N VAL A 214 9.21 6.19 7.09
CA VAL A 214 8.78 5.27 8.16
C VAL A 214 9.56 5.55 9.45
N LEU A 215 10.89 5.71 9.39
CA LEU A 215 11.68 5.99 10.56
C LEU A 215 11.47 7.41 11.13
N GLU A 216 11.17 8.41 10.31
CA GLU A 216 10.87 9.77 10.77
C GLU A 216 9.49 9.87 11.42
N THR A 217 8.47 9.21 10.86
CA THR A 217 7.09 9.35 11.33
C THR A 217 6.71 8.34 12.42
N ARG A 218 7.45 7.21 12.55
CA ARG A 218 7.13 6.14 13.51
C ARG A 218 8.31 5.90 14.45
N SER A 219 8.32 6.58 15.59
CA SER A 219 9.38 6.45 16.60
C SER A 219 9.56 5.03 17.15
N SER A 220 8.49 4.21 17.11
CA SER A 220 8.52 2.80 17.53
C SER A 220 9.26 1.88 16.55
N VAL A 221 9.54 2.32 15.31
CA VAL A 221 10.25 1.49 14.33
C VAL A 221 11.77 1.68 14.47
N GLY A 222 12.49 0.58 14.67
CA GLY A 222 13.97 0.56 14.76
C GLY A 222 14.65 0.17 13.46
N VAL A 223 14.07 -0.80 12.74
CA VAL A 223 14.59 -1.35 11.48
C VAL A 223 13.49 -1.31 10.41
N VAL A 224 13.87 -0.94 9.19
CA VAL A 224 12.99 -1.00 8.02
C VAL A 224 13.75 -1.52 6.80
N GLY A 225 13.05 -2.25 5.91
CA GLY A 225 13.61 -2.70 4.65
C GLY A 225 12.62 -2.71 3.49
N PRO A 226 13.13 -2.75 2.25
CA PRO A 226 12.35 -2.68 1.02
C PRO A 226 11.77 -4.02 0.61
N LYS A 227 10.99 -3.99 -0.47
CA LYS A 227 10.65 -5.13 -1.32
C LYS A 227 11.90 -5.52 -2.11
N LEU A 228 12.35 -6.77 -1.98
CA LEU A 228 13.43 -7.29 -2.81
C LEU A 228 12.84 -8.02 -4.02
N LEU A 229 13.42 -7.73 -5.19
CA LEU A 229 13.01 -8.30 -6.46
C LEU A 229 14.17 -9.06 -7.11
N PHE A 230 13.84 -10.15 -7.79
CA PHE A 230 14.78 -10.77 -8.72
C PHE A 230 14.90 -9.97 -10.02
N PRO A 231 16.01 -10.10 -10.78
CA PRO A 231 16.18 -9.42 -12.07
C PRO A 231 15.07 -9.72 -13.10
N ASN A 232 14.39 -10.86 -12.97
CA ASN A 232 13.25 -11.24 -13.82
C ASN A 232 11.92 -10.59 -13.39
N GLY A 233 11.96 -9.66 -12.42
CA GLY A 233 10.79 -8.94 -11.90
C GLY A 233 9.92 -9.73 -10.91
N LYS A 234 10.27 -10.97 -10.61
CA LYS A 234 9.58 -11.74 -9.56
C LYS A 234 10.01 -11.30 -8.18
N LEU A 235 9.11 -11.50 -7.22
CA LEU A 235 9.38 -11.21 -5.82
C LEU A 235 10.50 -12.11 -5.29
N GLN A 236 11.49 -11.52 -4.63
CA GLN A 236 12.48 -12.25 -3.87
C GLN A 236 12.10 -12.31 -2.39
N GLU A 237 11.70 -11.16 -1.82
CA GLU A 237 11.30 -11.05 -0.42
C GLU A 237 10.38 -9.85 -0.19
N ALA A 238 9.29 -10.08 0.54
CA ALA A 238 8.41 -9.05 1.09
C ALA A 238 8.38 -9.14 2.63
N GLY A 239 9.54 -8.92 3.23
CA GLY A 239 9.85 -9.27 4.61
C GLY A 239 10.08 -10.79 4.75
N ALA A 240 10.50 -11.21 5.93
CA ALA A 240 10.88 -12.59 6.17
C ALA A 240 10.19 -13.19 7.39
N ILE A 241 9.95 -14.49 7.36
CA ILE A 241 9.33 -15.24 8.44
C ILE A 241 10.38 -16.11 9.12
N MET A 242 10.45 -16.04 10.44
CA MET A 242 11.27 -16.92 11.28
C MET A 242 10.39 -17.95 11.97
N TRP A 243 10.72 -19.21 11.84
CA TRP A 243 9.98 -20.31 12.44
C TRP A 243 10.51 -20.70 13.82
N ARG A 244 9.73 -21.45 14.58
CA ARG A 244 10.09 -21.90 15.94
C ARG A 244 11.38 -22.70 15.98
N ASP A 245 11.66 -23.48 14.95
CA ASP A 245 12.90 -24.25 14.83
C ASP A 245 14.13 -23.42 14.44
N GLY A 246 13.97 -22.12 14.28
CA GLY A 246 15.03 -21.20 13.83
C GLY A 246 15.27 -21.22 12.32
N SER A 247 14.49 -21.98 11.54
CA SER A 247 14.53 -21.85 10.08
C SER A 247 13.81 -20.59 9.62
N ALA A 248 14.16 -20.09 8.44
CA ALA A 248 13.66 -18.82 7.92
C ALA A 248 13.18 -18.94 6.47
N TRP A 249 12.15 -18.16 6.15
CA TRP A 249 11.62 -18.02 4.80
C TRP A 249 11.63 -16.58 4.33
N ASN A 250 12.12 -16.33 3.12
CA ASN A 250 11.87 -15.09 2.39
C ASN A 250 10.42 -15.14 1.92
N PHE A 251 9.55 -14.32 2.53
CA PHE A 251 8.11 -14.39 2.23
C PHE A 251 7.81 -13.91 0.82
N GLY A 252 7.08 -14.72 0.08
CA GLY A 252 6.65 -14.43 -1.30
C GLY A 252 7.67 -14.78 -2.39
N ARG A 253 8.75 -15.52 -2.06
CA ARG A 253 9.80 -15.86 -3.03
C ARG A 253 9.25 -16.50 -4.31
N MET A 254 9.64 -15.96 -5.48
CA MET A 254 9.25 -16.34 -6.83
C MET A 254 7.78 -16.10 -7.20
N ASP A 255 7.04 -15.35 -6.36
CA ASP A 255 5.65 -14.96 -6.62
C ASP A 255 5.55 -13.63 -7.37
N ASP A 256 4.33 -13.22 -7.70
CA ASP A 256 4.00 -11.92 -8.29
C ASP A 256 4.10 -10.82 -7.22
N PRO A 257 4.99 -9.81 -7.37
CA PRO A 257 5.23 -8.77 -6.37
C PRO A 257 4.03 -7.82 -6.13
N ASP A 258 3.05 -7.82 -7.03
CA ASP A 258 1.92 -6.88 -7.00
C ASP A 258 0.69 -7.44 -6.28
N LYS A 259 0.77 -8.66 -5.76
CA LYS A 259 -0.31 -9.23 -4.95
C LYS A 259 -0.57 -8.41 -3.67
N PRO A 260 -1.83 -8.38 -3.18
CA PRO A 260 -2.20 -7.71 -1.94
C PRO A 260 -1.31 -8.08 -0.74
N ASP A 261 -0.92 -9.34 -0.64
CA ASP A 261 -0.06 -9.90 0.43
C ASP A 261 1.27 -9.15 0.60
N TYR A 262 1.77 -8.51 -0.47
CA TYR A 262 3.07 -7.86 -0.56
C TYR A 262 2.99 -6.34 -0.73
N SER A 263 1.80 -5.77 -0.64
CA SER A 263 1.55 -4.36 -1.02
C SER A 263 1.23 -3.44 0.16
N TYR A 264 1.35 -3.89 1.41
CA TYR A 264 1.08 -3.07 2.60
C TYR A 264 2.25 -3.05 3.58
N LEU A 265 2.35 -1.95 4.32
CA LEU A 265 3.33 -1.77 5.39
C LEU A 265 3.02 -2.73 6.53
N LYS A 266 4.00 -3.53 6.96
CA LYS A 266 3.78 -4.54 7.99
C LYS A 266 4.99 -4.81 8.86
N GLU A 267 4.77 -5.24 10.09
CA GLU A 267 5.82 -5.85 10.88
C GLU A 267 6.25 -7.18 10.25
N THR A 268 7.53 -7.50 10.39
CA THR A 268 8.09 -8.77 9.92
C THR A 268 9.09 -9.32 10.93
N ASP A 269 9.43 -10.59 10.84
CA ASP A 269 10.38 -11.19 11.78
C ASP A 269 11.79 -10.67 11.58
N TYR A 270 12.22 -10.46 10.35
CA TYR A 270 13.47 -9.79 10.02
C TYR A 270 13.41 -9.22 8.60
N ILE A 271 14.41 -8.41 8.28
CA ILE A 271 14.69 -7.85 6.97
C ILE A 271 16.04 -8.38 6.52
N SER A 272 16.13 -8.83 5.27
CA SER A 272 17.38 -9.31 4.69
C SER A 272 18.49 -8.26 4.74
N GLY A 273 19.69 -8.71 5.11
CA GLY A 273 20.92 -7.91 5.07
C GLY A 273 21.29 -7.39 3.68
N ALA A 274 20.61 -7.86 2.62
CA ALA A 274 20.79 -7.32 1.27
C ALA A 274 20.41 -5.83 1.16
N CYS A 275 19.36 -5.39 1.91
CA CYS A 275 19.02 -3.97 2.08
C CYS A 275 18.28 -3.76 3.42
N LEU A 276 18.96 -3.25 4.42
CA LEU A 276 18.44 -3.05 5.76
C LEU A 276 18.80 -1.66 6.27
N MET A 277 17.81 -0.87 6.69
CA MET A 277 18.01 0.44 7.32
C MET A 277 17.68 0.37 8.80
N ILE A 278 18.58 0.91 9.66
CA ILE A 278 18.45 0.94 11.11
C ILE A 278 18.80 2.33 11.66
N ARG A 279 18.22 2.71 12.79
CA ARG A 279 18.59 3.93 13.52
C ARG A 279 20.04 3.83 14.02
N ALA A 280 20.86 4.84 13.78
CA ALA A 280 22.28 4.82 14.17
C ALA A 280 22.46 4.67 15.70
N HIS A 281 21.63 5.33 16.51
CA HIS A 281 21.71 5.19 17.98
C HIS A 281 21.33 3.77 18.44
N LEU A 282 20.35 3.13 17.77
CA LEU A 282 19.96 1.76 18.08
C LEU A 282 21.06 0.77 17.67
N TRP A 283 21.67 0.97 16.49
CA TRP A 283 22.82 0.18 16.07
C TRP A 283 23.94 0.23 17.10
N ALA A 284 24.30 1.42 17.58
CA ALA A 284 25.30 1.61 18.63
C ALA A 284 24.91 0.94 19.97
N GLN A 285 23.64 1.06 20.36
CA GLN A 285 23.10 0.43 21.56
C GLN A 285 23.18 -1.10 21.50
N LEU A 286 22.91 -1.69 20.31
CA LEU A 286 22.93 -3.14 20.12
C LEU A 286 24.35 -3.69 19.89
N GLY A 287 25.35 -2.83 19.62
CA GLY A 287 26.72 -3.22 19.37
C GLY A 287 27.01 -3.76 17.97
N GLY A 288 26.13 -3.44 17.01
CA GLY A 288 26.25 -3.88 15.63
C GLY A 288 25.81 -5.31 15.37
N PHE A 289 26.24 -5.89 14.25
CA PHE A 289 26.04 -7.30 13.96
C PHE A 289 26.84 -8.20 14.90
N ASP A 290 26.21 -9.21 15.47
CA ASP A 290 26.84 -10.15 16.42
C ASP A 290 27.85 -11.04 15.69
N THR A 291 29.12 -10.90 16.08
CA THR A 291 30.23 -11.65 15.48
C THR A 291 30.19 -13.16 15.71
N ARG A 292 29.31 -13.63 16.59
CA ARG A 292 28.98 -15.05 16.79
C ARG A 292 28.59 -15.74 15.48
N TYR A 293 27.95 -14.98 14.58
CA TYR A 293 27.50 -15.50 13.30
C TYR A 293 28.51 -15.39 12.16
N ALA A 294 29.71 -14.90 12.47
CA ALA A 294 30.74 -14.79 11.45
C ALA A 294 30.98 -16.12 10.71
N PRO A 295 31.21 -16.13 9.41
CA PRO A 295 31.47 -14.97 8.55
C PRO A 295 30.22 -14.28 8.02
N ALA A 296 29.06 -14.94 7.94
CA ALA A 296 27.78 -14.43 7.42
C ALA A 296 26.61 -15.37 7.76
N TYR A 297 25.39 -14.92 7.49
CA TYR A 297 24.06 -15.52 7.70
C TYR A 297 23.60 -15.52 9.16
N TYR A 298 22.33 -15.13 9.37
CA TYR A 298 21.64 -14.92 10.65
C TYR A 298 22.01 -13.65 11.42
N GLU A 299 22.98 -12.84 10.98
CA GLU A 299 23.28 -11.53 11.56
C GLU A 299 22.11 -10.55 11.39
N ASP A 300 21.43 -10.60 10.25
CA ASP A 300 20.23 -9.81 9.90
C ASP A 300 19.01 -10.23 10.73
N ALA A 301 18.79 -11.53 10.86
CA ALA A 301 17.76 -12.06 11.75
C ALA A 301 18.06 -11.70 13.22
N ASP A 302 19.31 -11.81 13.66
CA ASP A 302 19.73 -11.53 15.03
C ASP A 302 19.54 -10.05 15.40
N ILE A 303 20.00 -9.12 14.55
CA ILE A 303 19.82 -7.68 14.79
C ILE A 303 18.32 -7.30 14.82
N ALA A 304 17.47 -7.96 14.01
CA ALA A 304 16.04 -7.77 14.05
C ALA A 304 15.41 -8.26 15.36
N PHE A 305 15.85 -9.40 15.89
CA PHE A 305 15.40 -9.90 17.19
C PHE A 305 15.88 -9.03 18.33
N ALA A 306 17.14 -8.58 18.31
CA ALA A 306 17.70 -7.65 19.28
C ALA A 306 16.98 -6.29 19.24
N THR A 307 16.61 -5.80 18.06
CA THR A 307 15.79 -4.60 17.86
C THR A 307 14.44 -4.73 18.59
N ARG A 308 13.74 -5.86 18.44
CA ARG A 308 12.48 -6.09 19.18
C ARG A 308 12.67 -6.23 20.68
N GLN A 309 13.75 -6.87 21.10
CA GLN A 309 14.08 -6.97 22.53
C GLN A 309 14.36 -5.59 23.15
N ALA A 310 14.88 -4.64 22.36
CA ALA A 310 15.05 -3.25 22.76
C ALA A 310 13.74 -2.42 22.71
N GLY A 311 12.59 -3.03 22.39
CA GLY A 311 11.28 -2.38 22.37
C GLY A 311 10.91 -1.71 21.04
N TYR A 312 11.66 -1.93 19.98
CA TYR A 312 11.36 -1.38 18.64
C TYR A 312 10.74 -2.43 17.73
N GLN A 313 10.09 -1.95 16.66
CA GLN A 313 9.51 -2.76 15.58
C GLN A 313 10.51 -2.93 14.42
N VAL A 314 10.34 -4.03 13.70
CA VAL A 314 11.03 -4.33 12.42
C VAL A 314 9.97 -4.36 11.33
N VAL A 315 10.12 -3.51 10.31
CA VAL A 315 9.05 -3.19 9.36
C VAL A 315 9.48 -3.40 7.91
N TYR A 316 8.61 -3.99 7.13
CA TYR A 316 8.71 -4.08 5.68
C TYR A 316 7.95 -2.92 5.02
N GLN A 317 8.60 -2.18 4.11
CA GLN A 317 8.03 -1.06 3.36
C GLN A 317 7.82 -1.43 1.87
N PRO A 318 6.57 -1.63 1.42
CA PRO A 318 6.29 -2.07 0.05
C PRO A 318 6.54 -1.03 -1.04
N LEU A 319 6.59 0.26 -0.70
CA LEU A 319 6.84 1.34 -1.67
C LEU A 319 8.31 1.48 -2.04
N SER A 320 9.21 0.90 -1.26
CA SER A 320 10.63 0.82 -1.57
C SER A 320 10.92 -0.49 -2.28
N SER A 321 11.59 -0.46 -3.42
CA SER A 321 11.96 -1.66 -4.18
C SER A 321 13.42 -1.67 -4.56
N VAL A 322 14.05 -2.84 -4.45
CA VAL A 322 15.46 -3.04 -4.78
C VAL A 322 15.62 -4.39 -5.50
N PHE A 323 16.29 -4.38 -6.64
CA PHE A 323 16.69 -5.62 -7.31
C PHE A 323 17.92 -6.21 -6.62
N HIS A 324 17.92 -7.51 -6.36
CA HIS A 324 19.06 -8.21 -5.78
C HIS A 324 19.44 -9.42 -6.64
N PHE A 325 20.67 -9.41 -7.14
CA PHE A 325 21.24 -10.40 -8.08
C PHE A 325 21.81 -11.60 -7.32
N GLU A 326 21.03 -12.20 -6.44
CA GLU A 326 21.41 -13.31 -5.55
C GLU A 326 22.33 -14.33 -6.21
N GLY A 327 23.44 -14.66 -5.54
CA GLY A 327 24.37 -15.74 -5.94
C GLY A 327 25.57 -15.27 -6.77
N VAL A 328 25.66 -14.01 -7.16
CA VAL A 328 26.84 -13.47 -7.88
C VAL A 328 28.06 -13.46 -6.97
N SER A 329 27.88 -13.05 -5.70
CA SER A 329 29.02 -12.91 -4.75
C SER A 329 29.33 -14.17 -3.93
N ASN A 330 28.37 -15.08 -3.71
CA ASN A 330 28.50 -16.18 -2.72
C ASN A 330 28.13 -17.58 -3.24
N GLY A 331 27.77 -17.74 -4.52
CA GLY A 331 27.35 -19.04 -5.09
C GLY A 331 25.97 -19.53 -4.60
N THR A 332 25.44 -20.61 -5.16
CA THR A 332 24.11 -21.15 -4.86
C THR A 332 24.09 -22.50 -4.15
N GLU A 333 25.23 -23.19 -4.01
CA GLU A 333 25.29 -24.55 -3.41
C GLU A 333 25.36 -24.50 -1.89
N LEU A 334 24.52 -25.29 -1.21
CA LEU A 334 24.40 -25.34 0.26
C LEU A 334 25.58 -26.06 0.94
N ASP A 335 26.25 -26.99 0.22
CA ASP A 335 27.28 -27.86 0.78
C ASP A 335 28.71 -27.31 0.58
N SER A 336 28.86 -26.18 -0.07
CA SER A 336 30.15 -25.58 -0.38
C SER A 336 30.17 -24.05 -0.13
N GLY A 337 31.36 -23.51 0.15
CA GLY A 337 31.52 -22.07 0.29
C GLY A 337 30.91 -21.50 1.59
N VAL A 338 30.38 -20.27 1.49
CA VAL A 338 29.86 -19.53 2.65
C VAL A 338 28.52 -20.09 3.14
N LYS A 339 27.73 -20.75 2.30
CA LYS A 339 26.40 -21.29 2.67
C LYS A 339 26.45 -22.42 3.72
N GLN A 340 27.56 -23.14 3.86
CA GLN A 340 27.71 -24.11 4.96
C GLN A 340 27.53 -23.48 6.36
N TYR A 341 27.77 -22.16 6.48
CA TYR A 341 27.61 -21.45 7.75
C TYR A 341 26.11 -21.19 8.08
N GLN A 342 25.22 -21.25 7.11
CA GLN A 342 23.80 -21.07 7.34
C GLN A 342 23.23 -22.11 8.31
N VAL A 343 23.57 -23.40 8.10
CA VAL A 343 23.13 -24.49 8.97
C VAL A 343 23.69 -24.36 10.38
N ARG A 344 25.00 -24.05 10.49
CA ARG A 344 25.64 -23.84 11.78
C ARG A 344 25.05 -22.66 12.54
N ASN A 345 24.81 -21.55 11.86
CA ASN A 345 24.32 -20.33 12.47
C ASN A 345 22.83 -20.43 12.81
N GLN A 346 22.04 -21.26 12.10
CA GLN A 346 20.68 -21.62 12.51
C GLN A 346 20.66 -22.21 13.93
N ALA A 347 21.52 -23.17 14.20
CA ALA A 347 21.59 -23.78 15.53
C ALA A 347 21.96 -22.76 16.62
N ARG A 348 22.94 -21.89 16.35
CA ARG A 348 23.34 -20.81 17.27
C ARG A 348 22.23 -19.80 17.51
N PHE A 349 21.49 -19.44 16.45
CA PHE A 349 20.35 -18.55 16.54
C PHE A 349 19.23 -19.17 17.37
N ARG A 350 18.90 -20.44 17.09
CA ARG A 350 17.88 -21.17 17.84
C ARG A 350 18.25 -21.28 19.33
N GLU A 351 19.54 -21.49 19.66
CA GLU A 351 20.03 -21.50 21.04
C GLU A 351 19.88 -20.13 21.72
N LYS A 352 20.36 -19.05 21.06
CA LYS A 352 20.30 -17.68 21.61
C LYS A 352 18.87 -17.23 21.86
N TRP A 353 17.95 -17.50 20.94
CA TRP A 353 16.58 -16.99 20.94
C TRP A 353 15.52 -18.01 21.32
N ALA A 354 15.91 -19.14 21.94
CA ALA A 354 15.02 -20.24 22.25
C ALA A 354 13.69 -19.83 22.92
N GLN A 355 13.77 -19.00 23.95
CA GLN A 355 12.58 -18.56 24.68
C GLN A 355 11.63 -17.73 23.82
N VAL A 356 12.15 -16.84 22.98
CA VAL A 356 11.37 -15.99 22.07
C VAL A 356 10.72 -16.85 20.99
N LEU A 357 11.48 -17.74 20.39
CA LEU A 357 11.01 -18.63 19.32
C LEU A 357 9.89 -19.55 19.82
N ASP A 358 10.06 -20.17 20.99
CA ASP A 358 9.06 -21.07 21.58
C ASP A 358 7.76 -20.33 21.97
N ALA A 359 7.87 -19.10 22.46
CA ALA A 359 6.72 -18.33 22.92
C ALA A 359 5.94 -17.65 21.80
N ALA A 360 6.64 -17.13 20.76
CA ALA A 360 6.05 -16.18 19.81
C ALA A 360 6.00 -16.64 18.36
N HIS A 361 6.67 -17.74 17.98
CA HIS A 361 6.74 -18.19 16.60
C HIS A 361 5.98 -19.49 16.35
N PHE A 362 5.47 -19.67 15.14
CA PHE A 362 4.77 -20.89 14.73
C PHE A 362 5.76 -21.97 14.30
N ASP A 363 5.29 -23.23 14.25
CA ASP A 363 6.03 -24.30 13.62
C ASP A 363 6.18 -24.05 12.12
N ASN A 364 7.24 -24.60 11.51
CA ASN A 364 7.58 -24.31 10.12
C ASN A 364 6.40 -24.63 9.17
N ALA A 365 6.08 -23.65 8.32
CA ALA A 365 4.96 -23.66 7.36
C ALA A 365 3.54 -23.59 7.96
N GLU A 366 3.40 -23.50 9.28
CA GLU A 366 2.08 -23.34 9.91
C GLU A 366 1.67 -21.87 10.00
N HIS A 367 0.37 -21.61 9.77
CA HIS A 367 -0.22 -20.27 9.92
C HIS A 367 0.56 -19.14 9.22
N VAL A 368 1.06 -19.39 8.01
CA VAL A 368 1.83 -18.40 7.22
C VAL A 368 1.12 -17.06 7.12
N CYS A 369 -0.20 -17.06 7.01
CA CYS A 369 -1.04 -15.85 6.95
C CYS A 369 -0.87 -14.93 8.17
N LEU A 370 -0.64 -15.50 9.37
CA LEU A 370 -0.43 -14.76 10.61
C LEU A 370 1.07 -14.53 10.91
N ALA A 371 1.93 -15.40 10.40
CA ALA A 371 3.38 -15.29 10.60
C ALA A 371 3.97 -14.13 9.79
N ARG A 372 3.50 -13.93 8.55
CA ARG A 372 4.03 -12.95 7.59
C ARG A 372 3.98 -11.48 8.02
N ASP A 373 3.11 -11.16 8.99
CA ASP A 373 2.90 -9.80 9.51
C ASP A 373 2.87 -9.75 11.05
N ARG A 374 3.37 -10.81 11.70
CA ARG A 374 3.43 -10.96 13.15
C ARG A 374 2.09 -10.79 13.86
N SER A 375 1.01 -11.19 13.22
CA SER A 375 -0.37 -11.00 13.74
C SER A 375 -0.88 -12.17 14.58
N ARG A 376 -0.03 -13.07 15.07
CA ARG A 376 -0.41 -14.24 15.89
C ARG A 376 -1.33 -13.92 17.06
N GLN A 377 -1.13 -12.77 17.71
CA GLN A 377 -1.91 -12.34 18.88
C GLN A 377 -2.95 -11.26 18.56
N ARG A 378 -3.04 -10.85 17.31
CA ARG A 378 -3.98 -9.81 16.86
C ARG A 378 -5.26 -10.46 16.33
N ARG A 379 -6.40 -9.89 16.69
CA ARG A 379 -7.68 -10.24 16.06
C ARG A 379 -7.74 -9.65 14.67
N SER A 380 -8.36 -10.36 13.74
CA SER A 380 -8.49 -9.92 12.34
C SER A 380 -9.92 -9.49 12.03
N ILE A 381 -10.06 -8.37 11.32
CA ILE A 381 -11.35 -7.90 10.83
C ILE A 381 -11.27 -7.64 9.33
N LEU A 382 -12.23 -8.18 8.58
CA LEU A 382 -12.38 -7.95 7.14
C LEU A 382 -13.49 -6.93 6.89
N PHE A 383 -13.14 -5.76 6.38
CA PHE A 383 -14.08 -4.78 5.85
C PHE A 383 -14.45 -5.13 4.42
N ILE A 384 -15.74 -5.10 4.10
CA ILE A 384 -16.25 -5.27 2.74
C ILE A 384 -17.18 -4.09 2.44
N ASP A 385 -16.76 -3.21 1.54
CA ASP A 385 -17.56 -2.07 1.07
C ASP A 385 -17.54 -2.00 -0.46
N HIS A 386 -18.28 -1.12 -1.08
CA HIS A 386 -18.44 -1.06 -2.53
C HIS A 386 -17.15 -0.69 -3.29
N TYR A 387 -16.28 0.13 -2.72
CA TYR A 387 -14.93 0.47 -3.21
C TYR A 387 -14.02 0.91 -2.06
N VAL A 388 -12.73 1.08 -2.33
CA VAL A 388 -11.77 1.66 -1.38
C VAL A 388 -12.24 3.07 -1.00
N PRO A 389 -12.33 3.44 0.30
CA PRO A 389 -12.99 4.66 0.76
C PRO A 389 -12.28 5.93 0.28
N HIS A 390 -12.99 6.74 -0.48
CA HIS A 390 -12.58 8.09 -0.90
C HIS A 390 -12.93 9.08 0.21
N TYR A 391 -12.18 9.04 1.31
CA TYR A 391 -12.50 9.69 2.59
C TYR A 391 -12.63 11.22 2.52
N ASP A 392 -12.13 11.85 1.45
CA ASP A 392 -12.21 13.30 1.18
C ASP A 392 -13.31 13.66 0.16
N LYS A 393 -14.07 12.68 -0.37
CA LYS A 393 -15.05 12.90 -1.44
C LYS A 393 -16.49 12.69 -1.00
N ASP A 394 -16.77 11.73 -0.12
CA ASP A 394 -18.12 11.44 0.33
C ASP A 394 -18.18 11.00 1.80
N ALA A 395 -19.31 11.30 2.42
CA ALA A 395 -19.58 11.06 3.83
C ALA A 395 -19.47 9.58 4.24
N GLY A 396 -19.96 8.67 3.39
CA GLY A 396 -19.92 7.23 3.67
C GLY A 396 -18.50 6.68 3.64
N SER A 397 -17.70 7.10 2.66
CA SER A 397 -16.27 6.75 2.57
C SER A 397 -15.48 7.29 3.77
N ARG A 398 -15.77 8.53 4.19
CA ARG A 398 -15.14 9.12 5.39
C ARG A 398 -15.46 8.29 6.64
N SER A 399 -16.72 7.91 6.81
CA SER A 399 -17.13 7.03 7.91
C SER A 399 -16.40 5.69 7.89
N THR A 400 -16.37 5.01 6.74
CA THR A 400 -15.67 3.74 6.58
C THR A 400 -14.18 3.87 6.92
N PHE A 401 -13.53 4.94 6.45
CA PHE A 401 -12.12 5.20 6.72
C PHE A 401 -11.85 5.39 8.23
N MET A 402 -12.65 6.20 8.92
CA MET A 402 -12.53 6.42 10.37
C MET A 402 -12.73 5.12 11.17
N TRP A 403 -13.64 4.24 10.75
CA TRP A 403 -13.78 2.92 11.35
C TRP A 403 -12.57 2.02 11.11
N VAL A 404 -11.93 2.09 9.95
CA VAL A 404 -10.66 1.39 9.68
C VAL A 404 -9.56 1.89 10.62
N GLU A 405 -9.41 3.22 10.76
CA GLU A 405 -8.45 3.83 11.70
C GLU A 405 -8.69 3.34 13.13
N GLN A 406 -9.94 3.39 13.59
CA GLN A 406 -10.30 2.95 14.93
C GLN A 406 -9.97 1.46 15.17
N MET A 407 -10.19 0.59 14.18
CA MET A 407 -9.85 -0.83 14.32
C MET A 407 -8.33 -1.04 14.39
N LEU A 408 -7.54 -0.26 13.62
CA LEU A 408 -6.07 -0.29 13.72
C LEU A 408 -5.58 0.18 15.09
N GLU A 409 -6.14 1.26 15.64
CA GLU A 409 -5.83 1.77 16.99
C GLU A 409 -6.18 0.77 18.09
N MET A 410 -7.28 0.03 17.92
CA MET A 410 -7.66 -1.08 18.82
C MET A 410 -6.76 -2.32 18.66
N GLY A 411 -5.77 -2.28 17.77
CA GLY A 411 -4.79 -3.35 17.56
C GLY A 411 -5.25 -4.48 16.65
N TYR A 412 -6.35 -4.32 15.90
CA TYR A 412 -6.78 -5.33 14.94
C TYR A 412 -5.82 -5.41 13.75
N ARG A 413 -5.70 -6.61 13.18
CA ARG A 413 -5.25 -6.80 11.80
C ARG A 413 -6.44 -6.47 10.90
N VAL A 414 -6.31 -5.44 10.07
CA VAL A 414 -7.39 -4.98 9.20
C VAL A 414 -7.13 -5.42 7.77
N LEU A 415 -8.13 -6.08 7.18
CA LEU A 415 -8.19 -6.40 5.76
C LEU A 415 -9.34 -5.59 5.15
N PHE A 416 -9.15 -5.09 3.95
CA PHE A 416 -10.17 -4.31 3.25
C PHE A 416 -10.42 -4.86 1.84
N LEU A 417 -11.69 -5.16 1.52
CA LEU A 417 -12.13 -5.65 0.23
C LEU A 417 -13.13 -4.65 -0.38
N GLY A 418 -12.73 -3.99 -1.47
CA GLY A 418 -13.65 -3.20 -2.29
C GLY A 418 -14.37 -4.11 -3.29
N ALA A 419 -15.71 -4.08 -3.30
CA ALA A 419 -16.54 -4.95 -4.14
C ALA A 419 -16.31 -4.79 -5.65
N ASN A 420 -15.74 -3.68 -6.08
CA ASN A 420 -15.32 -3.43 -7.46
C ASN A 420 -13.90 -3.93 -7.78
N PHE A 421 -13.11 -4.36 -6.76
CA PHE A 421 -11.72 -4.82 -6.86
C PHE A 421 -10.74 -3.83 -7.50
N PHE A 422 -11.12 -2.57 -7.65
CA PHE A 422 -10.28 -1.57 -8.29
C PHE A 422 -9.40 -0.85 -7.26
N PRO A 423 -8.08 -0.72 -7.50
CA PRO A 423 -7.16 -0.02 -6.60
C PRO A 423 -7.20 1.49 -6.81
N HIS A 424 -8.20 2.16 -6.23
CA HIS A 424 -8.34 3.63 -6.31
C HIS A 424 -7.19 4.36 -5.65
N GLN A 425 -6.39 5.09 -6.42
CA GLN A 425 -5.32 5.93 -5.88
C GLN A 425 -5.79 7.37 -5.65
N PRO A 426 -5.27 8.05 -4.61
CA PRO A 426 -4.23 7.63 -3.64
C PRO A 426 -4.75 6.76 -2.48
N TYR A 427 -6.05 6.53 -2.37
CA TYR A 427 -6.75 5.95 -1.20
C TYR A 427 -6.27 4.54 -0.87
N THR A 428 -6.06 3.68 -1.88
CA THR A 428 -5.51 2.34 -1.69
C THR A 428 -4.13 2.40 -1.03
N ARG A 429 -3.25 3.28 -1.54
CA ARG A 429 -1.90 3.47 -0.98
C ARG A 429 -1.97 3.99 0.46
N THR A 430 -2.88 4.92 0.76
CA THR A 430 -3.07 5.43 2.12
C THR A 430 -3.39 4.30 3.09
N LEU A 431 -4.39 3.45 2.78
CA LEU A 431 -4.72 2.29 3.61
C LEU A 431 -3.54 1.33 3.76
N GLN A 432 -2.84 1.03 2.67
CA GLN A 432 -1.68 0.14 2.68
C GLN A 432 -0.54 0.69 3.55
N GLN A 433 -0.31 2.01 3.55
CA GLN A 433 0.69 2.65 4.41
C GLN A 433 0.25 2.74 5.89
N MET A 434 -1.03 2.63 6.17
CA MET A 434 -1.55 2.46 7.54
C MET A 434 -1.37 1.03 8.06
N GLY A 435 -1.08 0.07 7.19
CA GLY A 435 -0.92 -1.35 7.53
C GLY A 435 -2.14 -2.21 7.22
N VAL A 436 -3.05 -1.72 6.37
CA VAL A 436 -4.23 -2.46 5.90
C VAL A 436 -3.86 -3.30 4.68
N GLU A 437 -4.20 -4.58 4.71
CA GLU A 437 -4.13 -5.45 3.55
C GLU A 437 -5.35 -5.18 2.65
N VAL A 438 -5.13 -4.46 1.53
CA VAL A 438 -6.21 -4.06 0.61
C VAL A 438 -6.34 -5.09 -0.51
N LEU A 439 -7.46 -5.80 -0.52
CA LEU A 439 -7.76 -6.93 -1.42
C LEU A 439 -8.32 -6.41 -2.75
N THR A 440 -7.44 -6.06 -3.66
CA THR A 440 -7.77 -5.48 -4.98
C THR A 440 -7.06 -6.22 -6.11
N GLY A 441 -7.39 -5.85 -7.35
CA GLY A 441 -6.76 -6.37 -8.55
C GLY A 441 -7.46 -7.56 -9.18
N GLU A 442 -7.00 -7.92 -10.38
CA GLU A 442 -7.63 -8.96 -11.20
C GLU A 442 -7.59 -10.34 -10.55
N TYR A 443 -6.50 -10.64 -9.82
CA TYR A 443 -6.40 -11.89 -9.06
C TYR A 443 -7.53 -12.03 -8.05
N MET A 444 -7.80 -10.99 -7.25
CA MET A 444 -8.88 -10.99 -6.26
C MET A 444 -10.26 -11.07 -6.93
N ALA A 445 -10.48 -10.30 -7.98
CA ALA A 445 -11.75 -10.32 -8.72
C ALA A 445 -12.11 -11.73 -9.27
N ARG A 446 -11.11 -12.53 -9.62
CA ARG A 446 -11.31 -13.90 -10.13
C ARG A 446 -11.38 -14.96 -9.06
N ASN A 447 -10.73 -14.74 -7.90
CA ASN A 447 -10.49 -15.76 -6.89
C ASN A 447 -11.12 -15.43 -5.52
N GLN A 448 -11.95 -14.40 -5.41
CA GLN A 448 -12.51 -13.93 -4.13
C GLN A 448 -13.16 -15.03 -3.29
N ASP A 449 -13.99 -15.89 -3.92
CA ASP A 449 -14.70 -16.96 -3.22
C ASP A 449 -13.74 -18.02 -2.67
N ARG A 450 -12.68 -18.32 -3.41
CA ARG A 450 -11.62 -19.21 -2.96
C ARG A 450 -10.82 -18.57 -1.83
N TRP A 451 -10.42 -17.29 -2.03
CA TRP A 451 -9.65 -16.55 -1.03
C TRP A 451 -10.40 -16.46 0.30
N LEU A 452 -11.72 -16.15 0.27
CA LEU A 452 -12.56 -16.10 1.47
C LEU A 452 -12.58 -17.44 2.20
N ARG A 453 -12.76 -18.55 1.50
CA ARG A 453 -12.73 -19.89 2.12
C ARG A 453 -11.36 -20.23 2.71
N ASP A 454 -10.30 -20.02 1.94
CA ASP A 454 -8.94 -20.36 2.35
C ASP A 454 -8.45 -19.54 3.55
N ASN A 455 -8.96 -18.30 3.71
CA ASN A 455 -8.61 -17.39 4.80
C ASN A 455 -9.65 -17.35 5.95
N ALA A 456 -10.75 -18.10 5.85
CA ALA A 456 -11.77 -18.16 6.89
C ALA A 456 -11.23 -18.40 8.32
N PRO A 457 -10.26 -19.32 8.54
CA PRO A 457 -9.69 -19.56 9.87
C PRO A 457 -8.90 -18.38 10.46
N TYR A 458 -8.58 -17.37 9.65
CA TYR A 458 -7.76 -16.22 10.01
C TYR A 458 -8.55 -14.91 10.08
N ILE A 459 -9.89 -14.98 10.00
CA ILE A 459 -10.78 -13.81 10.06
C ILE A 459 -11.70 -13.97 11.29
N ASP A 460 -11.55 -13.10 12.28
CA ASP A 460 -12.37 -13.15 13.51
C ASP A 460 -13.72 -12.46 13.34
N ARG A 461 -13.82 -11.46 12.48
CA ARG A 461 -15.02 -10.65 12.23
C ARG A 461 -15.06 -10.18 10.79
N ILE A 462 -16.28 -9.99 10.29
CA ILE A 462 -16.52 -9.33 9.00
C ILE A 462 -17.36 -8.08 9.27
N TYR A 463 -16.94 -6.94 8.77
CA TYR A 463 -17.69 -5.69 8.78
C TYR A 463 -18.18 -5.40 7.37
N LEU A 464 -19.46 -5.70 7.15
CA LEU A 464 -20.10 -5.71 5.84
C LEU A 464 -20.96 -4.47 5.67
N HIS A 465 -20.67 -3.67 4.67
CA HIS A 465 -21.35 -2.42 4.40
C HIS A 465 -22.40 -2.57 3.31
N ARG A 466 -23.46 -1.79 3.41
CA ARG A 466 -24.47 -1.53 2.37
C ARG A 466 -25.24 -2.76 1.87
N PRO A 467 -26.57 -2.66 1.69
CA PRO A 467 -27.38 -3.81 1.30
C PRO A 467 -26.96 -4.45 -0.03
N HIS A 468 -26.64 -3.63 -1.05
CA HIS A 468 -26.25 -4.14 -2.36
C HIS A 468 -24.92 -4.88 -2.38
N VAL A 469 -23.97 -4.47 -1.51
CA VAL A 469 -22.70 -5.18 -1.31
C VAL A 469 -22.94 -6.48 -0.55
N ALA A 470 -23.79 -6.45 0.48
CA ALA A 470 -24.17 -7.63 1.23
C ALA A 470 -24.80 -8.71 0.31
N GLU A 471 -25.69 -8.34 -0.59
CA GLU A 471 -26.29 -9.25 -1.56
C GLU A 471 -25.23 -9.94 -2.45
N GLN A 472 -24.17 -9.23 -2.81
CA GLN A 472 -23.08 -9.77 -3.64
C GLN A 472 -22.25 -10.81 -2.90
N PHE A 473 -21.96 -10.60 -1.60
CA PHE A 473 -20.97 -11.41 -0.87
C PHE A 473 -21.57 -12.47 0.06
N LEU A 474 -22.78 -12.29 0.58
CA LEU A 474 -23.36 -13.18 1.58
C LEU A 474 -23.34 -14.66 1.19
N ALA A 475 -23.56 -14.97 -0.09
CA ALA A 475 -23.52 -16.36 -0.58
C ALA A 475 -22.13 -17.01 -0.50
N ALA A 476 -21.05 -16.21 -0.61
CA ALA A 476 -19.69 -16.68 -0.44
C ALA A 476 -19.31 -16.72 1.06
N LEU A 477 -19.75 -15.73 1.84
CA LEU A 477 -19.48 -15.65 3.28
C LEU A 477 -20.14 -16.81 4.06
N ASP A 478 -21.34 -17.23 3.69
CA ASP A 478 -22.01 -18.39 4.28
C ASP A 478 -21.29 -19.73 4.06
N LYS A 479 -20.36 -19.78 3.09
CA LYS A 479 -19.55 -20.98 2.78
C LYS A 479 -18.19 -20.98 3.46
N MET A 480 -17.90 -19.96 4.27
CA MET A 480 -16.66 -19.90 5.05
C MET A 480 -16.73 -20.88 6.22
N GLU A 481 -15.65 -21.63 6.48
CA GLU A 481 -15.53 -22.57 7.59
C GLU A 481 -14.19 -22.35 8.33
N PRO A 482 -14.21 -21.87 9.58
CA PRO A 482 -15.40 -21.41 10.34
C PRO A 482 -16.01 -20.15 9.73
N ARG A 483 -17.35 -19.99 9.85
CA ARG A 483 -18.02 -18.76 9.44
C ARG A 483 -17.77 -17.67 10.49
N PRO A 484 -17.08 -16.57 10.16
CA PRO A 484 -16.90 -15.46 11.09
C PRO A 484 -18.24 -14.73 11.34
N PRO A 485 -18.46 -14.16 12.53
CA PRO A 485 -19.61 -13.27 12.76
C PRO A 485 -19.58 -12.08 11.79
N ILE A 486 -20.73 -11.79 11.17
CA ILE A 486 -20.93 -10.69 10.24
C ILE A 486 -21.63 -9.54 10.95
N LEU A 487 -20.96 -8.39 10.99
CA LEU A 487 -21.46 -7.12 11.50
C LEU A 487 -21.88 -6.28 10.30
N PHE A 488 -23.16 -6.06 10.10
CA PHE A 488 -23.68 -5.31 8.96
C PHE A 488 -23.88 -3.84 9.32
N PHE A 489 -23.39 -2.92 8.49
CA PHE A 489 -23.60 -1.48 8.63
C PHE A 489 -24.35 -0.93 7.41
N GLY A 490 -25.59 -0.49 7.62
CA GLY A 490 -26.51 -0.08 6.56
C GLY A 490 -26.25 1.29 5.94
N HIS A 491 -25.55 2.18 6.64
CA HIS A 491 -25.36 3.62 6.37
C HIS A 491 -26.64 4.43 6.46
N ASP A 492 -27.69 4.06 5.75
CA ASP A 492 -29.06 4.56 5.85
C ASP A 492 -30.07 3.43 5.60
N LEU A 493 -31.25 3.56 6.14
CA LEU A 493 -32.34 2.62 5.92
C LEU A 493 -33.09 3.03 4.65
N HIS A 494 -32.70 2.47 3.51
CA HIS A 494 -33.15 2.88 2.18
C HIS A 494 -34.67 2.86 2.05
N TYR A 495 -35.33 1.77 2.53
CA TYR A 495 -36.78 1.69 2.42
C TYR A 495 -37.48 2.79 3.23
N LEU A 496 -36.97 3.17 4.38
CA LEU A 496 -37.54 4.21 5.21
C LEU A 496 -37.40 5.58 4.57
N ARG A 497 -36.22 5.89 4.02
CA ARG A 497 -35.95 7.14 3.30
C ARG A 497 -36.91 7.30 2.10
N ILE A 498 -36.98 6.27 1.27
CA ILE A 498 -37.87 6.28 0.08
C ILE A 498 -39.36 6.32 0.47
N ARG A 499 -39.74 5.71 1.60
CA ARG A 499 -41.13 5.81 2.11
C ARG A 499 -41.45 7.23 2.55
N ARG A 500 -40.54 7.93 3.21
CA ARG A 500 -40.74 9.34 3.58
C ARG A 500 -40.86 10.25 2.36
N GLU A 501 -40.09 9.99 1.33
CA GLU A 501 -40.18 10.70 0.06
C GLU A 501 -41.58 10.48 -0.61
N TYR A 502 -42.11 9.24 -0.57
CA TYR A 502 -43.49 8.97 -0.99
C TYR A 502 -44.51 9.72 -0.13
N GLU A 503 -44.38 9.76 1.17
CA GLU A 503 -45.27 10.46 2.10
C GLU A 503 -45.33 11.98 1.80
N LEU A 504 -44.28 12.55 1.27
CA LEU A 504 -44.24 13.97 0.86
C LEU A 504 -44.76 14.20 -0.56
N SER A 505 -44.44 13.32 -1.50
CA SER A 505 -44.74 13.54 -2.94
C SER A 505 -46.06 12.89 -3.42
N GLY A 506 -46.50 11.83 -2.75
CA GLY A 506 -47.64 11.01 -3.19
C GLY A 506 -47.32 10.10 -4.39
N ASP A 507 -46.07 9.96 -4.81
CA ASP A 507 -45.67 9.13 -5.95
C ASP A 507 -45.74 7.64 -5.64
N GLU A 508 -46.73 6.94 -6.16
CA GLU A 508 -46.93 5.49 -6.03
C GLU A 508 -45.70 4.64 -6.54
N GLY A 509 -44.89 5.22 -7.41
CA GLY A 509 -43.66 4.60 -7.87
C GLY A 509 -42.63 4.45 -6.73
N LEU A 510 -42.54 5.47 -5.88
CA LEU A 510 -41.69 5.46 -4.68
C LEU A 510 -42.16 4.45 -3.65
N LEU A 511 -43.47 4.32 -3.44
CA LEU A 511 -44.03 3.31 -2.53
C LEU A 511 -43.64 1.89 -2.97
N ARG A 512 -43.75 1.55 -4.24
CA ARG A 512 -43.35 0.26 -4.79
C ARG A 512 -41.84 0.04 -4.66
N THR A 513 -41.06 1.09 -4.83
CA THR A 513 -39.57 1.06 -4.68
C THR A 513 -39.17 0.84 -3.23
N SER A 514 -39.84 1.54 -2.30
CA SER A 514 -39.64 1.35 -0.85
C SER A 514 -39.91 -0.10 -0.43
N GLN A 515 -41.03 -0.68 -0.87
CA GLN A 515 -41.36 -2.08 -0.58
C GLN A 515 -40.33 -3.08 -1.11
N LYS A 516 -39.73 -2.82 -2.29
CA LYS A 516 -38.64 -3.64 -2.83
C LYS A 516 -37.39 -3.54 -1.96
N TRP A 517 -37.01 -2.33 -1.58
CA TRP A 517 -35.84 -2.12 -0.70
C TRP A 517 -36.05 -2.76 0.66
N ARG A 518 -37.25 -2.61 1.26
CA ARG A 518 -37.58 -3.26 2.52
C ARG A 518 -37.34 -4.78 2.45
N LYS A 519 -37.83 -5.44 1.40
CA LYS A 519 -37.64 -6.88 1.20
C LYS A 519 -36.15 -7.24 1.10
N ARG A 520 -35.34 -6.44 0.42
CA ARG A 520 -33.90 -6.66 0.25
C ARG A 520 -33.15 -6.49 1.57
N GLU A 521 -33.40 -5.38 2.28
CA GLU A 521 -32.72 -5.08 3.55
C GLU A 521 -33.04 -6.14 4.60
N PHE A 522 -34.31 -6.53 4.73
CA PHE A 522 -34.70 -7.59 5.69
C PHE A 522 -34.13 -8.96 5.31
N ALA A 523 -33.94 -9.27 4.04
CA ALA A 523 -33.26 -10.48 3.61
C ALA A 523 -31.77 -10.51 3.99
N VAL A 524 -31.11 -9.34 4.04
CA VAL A 524 -29.76 -9.21 4.58
C VAL A 524 -29.76 -9.43 6.11
N PHE A 525 -30.69 -8.80 6.85
CA PHE A 525 -30.77 -8.93 8.30
C PHE A 525 -30.95 -10.38 8.76
N ASP A 526 -31.62 -11.21 7.99
CA ASP A 526 -31.81 -12.65 8.28
C ASP A 526 -30.51 -13.48 8.18
N ARG A 527 -29.44 -12.91 7.63
CA ARG A 527 -28.19 -13.63 7.32
C ARG A 527 -26.96 -13.10 8.04
N VAL A 528 -27.10 -12.01 8.80
CA VAL A 528 -26.01 -11.37 9.53
C VAL A 528 -26.21 -11.52 11.03
N ASP A 529 -25.13 -11.40 11.79
CA ASP A 529 -25.18 -11.65 13.22
C ASP A 529 -25.52 -10.41 14.04
N LYS A 530 -25.19 -9.21 13.51
CA LYS A 530 -25.54 -7.92 14.11
C LYS A 530 -25.79 -6.88 13.03
N VAL A 531 -26.68 -5.95 13.30
CA VAL A 531 -27.03 -4.85 12.42
C VAL A 531 -26.71 -3.52 13.12
N TYR A 532 -26.11 -2.61 12.37
CA TYR A 532 -25.81 -1.27 12.85
C TYR A 532 -26.36 -0.22 11.90
N TYR A 533 -26.92 0.85 12.49
CA TYR A 533 -27.36 2.05 11.79
C TYR A 533 -26.88 3.31 12.51
N PRO A 534 -26.79 4.48 11.84
CA PRO A 534 -26.30 5.71 12.45
C PRO A 534 -27.24 6.32 13.50
N SER A 535 -28.55 6.06 13.40
CA SER A 535 -29.54 6.72 14.28
C SER A 535 -30.44 5.75 15.02
N ALA A 536 -30.90 6.18 16.19
CA ALA A 536 -31.91 5.46 16.97
C ALA A 536 -33.23 5.30 16.23
N VAL A 537 -33.60 6.26 15.38
CA VAL A 537 -34.84 6.22 14.57
C VAL A 537 -34.88 5.04 13.62
N GLU A 538 -33.75 4.74 12.97
CA GLU A 538 -33.62 3.57 12.08
C GLU A 538 -33.67 2.28 12.89
N VAL A 539 -33.00 2.24 14.03
CA VAL A 539 -33.01 1.09 14.95
C VAL A 539 -34.44 0.81 15.43
N GLU A 540 -35.17 1.82 15.88
CA GLU A 540 -36.56 1.68 16.33
C GLU A 540 -37.47 1.18 15.20
N GLU A 541 -37.29 1.68 13.97
CA GLU A 541 -38.05 1.22 12.82
C GLU A 541 -37.81 -0.25 12.50
N VAL A 542 -36.53 -0.71 12.55
CA VAL A 542 -36.18 -2.12 12.34
C VAL A 542 -36.76 -2.99 13.46
N LEU A 543 -36.62 -2.58 14.73
CA LEU A 543 -37.13 -3.33 15.90
C LEU A 543 -38.66 -3.41 15.94
N ARG A 544 -39.38 -2.45 15.36
CA ARG A 544 -40.84 -2.50 15.25
C ARG A 544 -41.30 -3.70 14.43
N GLU A 545 -40.53 -4.10 13.45
CA GLU A 545 -40.85 -5.23 12.59
C GLU A 545 -40.13 -6.53 12.99
N LYS A 546 -38.89 -6.43 13.54
CA LYS A 546 -38.10 -7.56 14.02
C LYS A 546 -37.60 -7.30 15.45
N PRO A 547 -38.44 -7.49 16.48
CA PRO A 547 -38.09 -7.16 17.86
C PRO A 547 -36.89 -7.95 18.43
N ASP A 548 -36.64 -9.14 17.90
CA ASP A 548 -35.58 -10.04 18.38
C ASP A 548 -34.24 -9.84 17.66
N LEU A 549 -34.15 -8.90 16.69
CA LEU A 549 -32.92 -8.65 15.94
C LEU A 549 -31.91 -7.88 16.81
N ASP A 550 -30.64 -8.34 16.87
CA ASP A 550 -29.55 -7.55 17.48
C ASP A 550 -29.19 -6.38 16.56
N VAL A 551 -29.95 -5.29 16.69
CA VAL A 551 -29.72 -4.05 15.97
C VAL A 551 -29.38 -2.93 16.94
N ARG A 552 -28.38 -2.08 16.61
CA ARG A 552 -27.90 -1.02 17.49
C ARG A 552 -27.55 0.24 16.72
N ALA A 553 -27.76 1.38 17.37
CA ALA A 553 -27.22 2.65 16.86
C ALA A 553 -25.75 2.77 17.19
N ILE A 554 -24.93 3.15 16.21
CA ILE A 554 -23.53 3.51 16.38
C ILE A 554 -23.27 4.84 15.62
N PRO A 555 -22.37 5.70 16.10
CA PRO A 555 -22.11 6.96 15.43
C PRO A 555 -21.58 6.74 14.02
N LEU A 556 -22.02 7.59 13.09
CA LEU A 556 -21.52 7.56 11.70
C LEU A 556 -20.03 7.92 11.66
N TYR A 557 -19.62 8.89 12.49
CA TYR A 557 -18.24 9.37 12.58
C TYR A 557 -17.68 9.16 13.98
N ILE A 558 -16.40 8.78 14.02
CA ILE A 558 -15.61 8.72 15.24
C ILE A 558 -14.71 9.97 15.21
N LEU A 559 -15.17 11.02 15.88
CA LEU A 559 -14.42 12.27 15.93
C LEU A 559 -13.48 12.23 17.14
N PRO A 560 -12.20 12.61 16.98
CA PRO A 560 -11.31 12.78 18.11
C PRO A 560 -11.80 13.89 19.03
N GLU A 561 -11.49 13.82 20.30
CA GLU A 561 -11.64 14.97 21.20
C GLU A 561 -10.70 16.08 20.69
N VAL A 562 -11.29 17.19 20.25
CA VAL A 562 -10.55 18.37 19.78
C VAL A 562 -10.70 19.44 20.84
N GLU A 563 -9.60 20.02 21.29
CA GLU A 563 -9.65 21.30 22.01
C GLU A 563 -10.24 22.33 21.07
N LEU A 564 -11.41 22.88 21.43
CA LEU A 564 -12.07 23.89 20.62
C LEU A 564 -11.18 25.13 20.57
N PRO A 565 -10.67 25.53 19.40
CA PRO A 565 -9.91 26.78 19.31
C PRO A 565 -10.81 27.94 19.67
N THR A 566 -10.25 28.94 20.32
CA THR A 566 -10.93 30.24 20.55
C THR A 566 -10.96 30.97 19.22
N TYR A 567 -12.12 30.94 18.55
CA TYR A 567 -12.31 31.70 17.31
C TYR A 567 -12.64 33.17 17.60
N GLU A 568 -11.92 34.08 16.97
CA GLU A 568 -12.36 35.45 16.77
C GLU A 568 -13.23 35.51 15.52
N PHE A 569 -14.55 35.45 15.69
CA PHE A 569 -15.48 35.53 14.57
C PHE A 569 -15.43 36.91 13.91
N ASP A 570 -15.47 36.92 12.57
CA ASP A 570 -15.65 38.16 11.81
C ASP A 570 -16.97 38.85 12.22
N SER A 571 -16.95 40.17 12.24
CA SER A 571 -18.11 41.00 12.63
C SER A 571 -19.31 40.87 11.67
N THR A 572 -19.11 40.38 10.47
CA THR A 572 -20.16 40.19 9.43
C THR A 572 -21.19 39.14 9.82
N GLY A 573 -20.78 38.09 10.54
CA GLY A 573 -21.67 37.01 11.00
C GLY A 573 -22.20 36.13 9.87
N ASP A 574 -21.41 35.93 8.82
CA ASP A 574 -21.74 35.13 7.64
C ASP A 574 -22.14 33.67 7.98
N ILE A 575 -22.86 33.04 7.08
CA ILE A 575 -23.44 31.72 7.21
C ILE A 575 -22.74 30.77 6.22
N LEU A 576 -22.49 29.52 6.60
CA LEU A 576 -21.92 28.48 5.76
C LEU A 576 -22.90 27.31 5.60
N PHE A 577 -23.05 26.85 4.36
CA PHE A 577 -23.63 25.55 4.01
C PHE A 577 -22.55 24.68 3.38
N VAL A 578 -22.43 23.42 3.82
CA VAL A 578 -21.49 22.43 3.25
C VAL A 578 -22.26 21.16 2.90
N GLY A 579 -22.22 20.74 1.61
CA GLY A 579 -22.89 19.50 1.21
C GLY A 579 -22.61 19.11 -0.24
N GLY A 580 -22.37 17.82 -0.51
CA GLY A 580 -22.19 17.31 -1.87
C GLY A 580 -23.52 17.33 -2.66
N PHE A 581 -23.52 17.92 -3.87
CA PHE A 581 -24.75 18.16 -4.65
C PHE A 581 -25.16 16.99 -5.54
N ASN A 582 -24.42 15.87 -5.52
CA ASN A 582 -24.92 14.59 -6.02
C ASN A 582 -26.05 14.01 -5.13
N HIS A 583 -26.22 14.58 -3.93
CA HIS A 583 -27.29 14.19 -2.99
C HIS A 583 -28.46 15.16 -3.12
N PRO A 584 -29.63 14.74 -3.70
CA PRO A 584 -30.76 15.63 -3.95
C PRO A 584 -31.26 16.41 -2.74
N PRO A 585 -31.33 15.86 -1.50
CA PRO A 585 -31.71 16.63 -0.34
C PRO A 585 -30.85 17.87 -0.07
N ASN A 586 -29.55 17.81 -0.37
CA ASN A 586 -28.66 18.97 -0.21
C ASN A 586 -29.00 20.11 -1.19
N VAL A 587 -29.38 19.73 -2.43
CA VAL A 587 -29.81 20.68 -3.45
C VAL A 587 -31.14 21.33 -3.03
N ASP A 588 -32.12 20.52 -2.65
CA ASP A 588 -33.44 20.98 -2.21
C ASP A 588 -33.31 21.88 -0.97
N GLY A 589 -32.57 21.44 0.05
CA GLY A 589 -32.39 22.18 1.29
C GLY A 589 -31.71 23.53 1.11
N VAL A 590 -30.64 23.62 0.29
CA VAL A 590 -29.95 24.92 0.08
C VAL A 590 -30.80 25.86 -0.77
N CYS A 591 -31.52 25.37 -1.77
CA CYS A 591 -32.44 26.18 -2.56
C CYS A 591 -33.57 26.73 -1.67
N TRP A 592 -34.23 25.88 -0.91
CA TRP A 592 -35.27 26.31 0.05
C TRP A 592 -34.70 27.32 1.06
N PHE A 593 -33.52 27.10 1.62
CA PHE A 593 -32.91 28.06 2.57
C PHE A 593 -32.70 29.44 1.93
N VAL A 594 -32.22 29.48 0.70
CA VAL A 594 -31.96 30.72 -0.04
C VAL A 594 -33.22 31.42 -0.44
N GLU A 595 -34.30 30.70 -0.76
CA GLU A 595 -35.56 31.29 -1.18
C GLU A 595 -36.45 31.74 0.00
N GLU A 596 -36.55 30.91 1.05
CA GLU A 596 -37.52 31.11 2.12
C GLU A 596 -36.89 31.70 3.40
N VAL A 597 -35.63 31.31 3.76
CA VAL A 597 -35.03 31.66 5.05
C VAL A 597 -34.08 32.87 4.93
N LEU A 598 -33.19 32.86 3.96
CA LEU A 598 -32.16 33.88 3.80
C LEU A 598 -32.74 35.31 3.70
N PRO A 599 -33.88 35.57 3.00
CA PRO A 599 -34.48 36.88 2.96
C PRO A 599 -34.90 37.40 4.35
N LEU A 600 -35.40 36.51 5.21
CA LEU A 600 -35.80 36.84 6.57
C LEU A 600 -34.58 37.21 7.44
N VAL A 601 -33.51 36.42 7.27
CA VAL A 601 -32.24 36.67 7.98
C VAL A 601 -31.61 37.99 7.51
N ALA A 602 -31.58 38.21 6.19
CA ALA A 602 -31.04 39.44 5.59
C ALA A 602 -31.81 40.73 6.00
N ALA A 603 -33.14 40.60 6.17
CA ALA A 603 -33.95 41.71 6.68
C ALA A 603 -33.60 42.07 8.15
N ALA A 604 -33.27 41.08 8.96
CA ALA A 604 -32.86 41.26 10.35
C ALA A 604 -31.38 41.67 10.50
N ARG A 605 -30.53 41.24 9.56
CA ARG A 605 -29.08 41.53 9.52
C ARG A 605 -28.63 41.88 8.10
N PRO A 606 -28.73 43.16 7.70
CA PRO A 606 -28.26 43.61 6.39
C PRO A 606 -26.73 43.37 6.24
N GLY A 607 -26.36 42.83 5.08
CA GLY A 607 -24.95 42.57 4.73
C GLY A 607 -24.47 41.13 5.01
N ILE A 608 -25.30 40.27 5.64
CA ILE A 608 -24.98 38.86 5.86
C ILE A 608 -24.85 38.14 4.52
N ARG A 609 -23.90 37.23 4.41
CA ARG A 609 -23.70 36.36 3.22
C ARG A 609 -23.85 34.90 3.59
N LEU A 610 -24.34 34.15 2.63
CA LEU A 610 -24.33 32.69 2.65
C LEU A 610 -23.21 32.16 1.74
N HIS A 611 -22.30 31.39 2.31
CA HIS A 611 -21.27 30.66 1.58
C HIS A 611 -21.77 29.23 1.34
N VAL A 612 -21.86 28.82 0.08
CA VAL A 612 -22.34 27.50 -0.35
C VAL A 612 -21.16 26.70 -0.89
N VAL A 613 -20.77 25.63 -0.19
CA VAL A 613 -19.61 24.80 -0.53
C VAL A 613 -20.03 23.37 -0.74
N GLY A 614 -19.53 22.75 -1.83
CA GLY A 614 -19.73 21.32 -2.07
C GLY A 614 -19.40 20.91 -3.48
N SER A 615 -19.08 19.61 -3.63
CA SER A 615 -18.74 19.00 -4.92
C SER A 615 -19.95 18.90 -5.84
N ASN A 616 -19.71 18.99 -7.15
CA ASN A 616 -20.69 18.78 -8.22
C ASN A 616 -21.97 19.67 -8.09
N PRO A 617 -21.83 21.01 -8.02
CA PRO A 617 -23.00 21.88 -7.99
C PRO A 617 -23.87 21.65 -9.23
N THR A 618 -25.18 21.57 -9.02
CA THR A 618 -26.16 21.48 -10.10
C THR A 618 -26.46 22.87 -10.65
N ASP A 619 -27.06 22.93 -11.86
CA ASP A 619 -27.49 24.21 -12.46
C ASP A 619 -28.38 25.03 -11.49
N ALA A 620 -29.22 24.35 -10.70
CA ALA A 620 -30.08 24.98 -9.70
C ALA A 620 -29.24 25.63 -8.56
N VAL A 621 -28.18 24.99 -8.12
CA VAL A 621 -27.28 25.53 -7.08
C VAL A 621 -26.40 26.65 -7.64
N GLU A 622 -25.87 26.51 -8.85
CA GLU A 622 -25.11 27.55 -9.53
C GLU A 622 -25.95 28.84 -9.74
N ALA A 623 -27.25 28.66 -10.08
CA ALA A 623 -28.18 29.79 -10.24
C ALA A 623 -28.44 30.59 -8.95
N LEU A 624 -28.07 30.06 -7.78
CA LEU A 624 -28.19 30.78 -6.50
C LEU A 624 -27.13 31.90 -6.35
N GLN A 625 -26.06 31.89 -7.17
CA GLN A 625 -24.98 32.87 -7.12
C GLN A 625 -25.51 34.30 -7.26
N ARG A 626 -25.28 35.15 -6.24
CA ARG A 626 -25.64 36.57 -6.17
C ARG A 626 -24.86 37.26 -5.09
N ASP A 627 -25.00 38.58 -4.92
CA ASP A 627 -24.23 39.37 -3.95
C ASP A 627 -24.26 38.81 -2.51
N GLN A 628 -25.38 38.21 -2.11
CA GLN A 628 -25.58 37.62 -0.78
C GLN A 628 -25.32 36.11 -0.71
N VAL A 629 -25.11 35.45 -1.83
CA VAL A 629 -24.87 34.00 -1.89
C VAL A 629 -23.66 33.73 -2.75
N VAL A 630 -22.60 33.18 -2.15
CA VAL A 630 -21.37 32.82 -2.86
C VAL A 630 -21.27 31.31 -2.98
N VAL A 631 -21.29 30.81 -4.21
CA VAL A 631 -21.16 29.39 -4.51
C VAL A 631 -19.73 29.08 -4.91
N TYR A 632 -19.05 28.19 -4.15
CA TYR A 632 -17.61 27.89 -4.33
C TYR A 632 -17.35 26.61 -5.11
N GLY A 633 -18.30 25.68 -5.17
CA GLY A 633 -17.98 24.32 -5.61
C GLY A 633 -17.18 23.54 -4.56
N TYR A 634 -16.26 22.68 -4.99
CA TYR A 634 -15.35 21.95 -4.10
C TYR A 634 -14.22 22.86 -3.62
N LEU A 635 -13.94 22.83 -2.33
CA LEU A 635 -12.78 23.48 -1.69
C LEU A 635 -11.88 22.41 -1.05
N SER A 636 -10.58 22.69 -0.94
CA SER A 636 -9.66 21.89 -0.12
C SER A 636 -10.01 22.01 1.37
N ASP A 637 -9.49 21.08 2.17
CA ASP A 637 -9.71 21.11 3.63
C ASP A 637 -9.18 22.41 4.24
N GLU A 638 -8.03 22.93 3.80
CA GLU A 638 -7.46 24.19 4.27
C GLU A 638 -8.34 25.41 3.91
N GLU A 639 -8.89 25.43 2.69
CA GLU A 639 -9.78 26.51 2.26
C GLU A 639 -11.12 26.47 3.01
N LEU A 640 -11.64 25.27 3.26
CA LEU A 640 -12.86 25.06 4.02
C LEU A 640 -12.67 25.42 5.50
N ASP A 641 -11.54 25.05 6.10
CA ASP A 641 -11.19 25.43 7.47
C ASP A 641 -11.09 26.95 7.61
N ALA A 642 -10.48 27.63 6.64
CA ALA A 642 -10.43 29.08 6.61
C ALA A 642 -11.82 29.72 6.54
N LEU A 643 -12.80 29.10 5.87
CA LEU A 643 -14.20 29.54 5.89
C LEU A 643 -14.86 29.26 7.23
N TYR A 644 -14.67 28.09 7.83
CA TYR A 644 -15.19 27.78 9.18
C TYR A 644 -14.73 28.76 10.22
N GLN A 645 -13.48 29.25 10.13
CA GLN A 645 -12.93 30.25 11.05
C GLN A 645 -13.56 31.67 10.88
N ARG A 646 -14.14 31.94 9.71
CA ARG A 646 -14.71 33.29 9.39
C ARG A 646 -16.21 33.35 9.59
N VAL A 647 -16.92 32.22 9.38
CA VAL A 647 -18.38 32.21 9.49
C VAL A 647 -18.82 32.05 10.95
N ARG A 648 -19.98 32.61 11.27
CA ARG A 648 -20.53 32.51 12.62
C ARG A 648 -21.48 31.31 12.79
N GLN A 649 -22.07 30.85 11.74
CA GLN A 649 -23.07 29.77 11.75
C GLN A 649 -22.90 28.83 10.56
N VAL A 650 -23.10 27.54 10.81
CA VAL A 650 -23.27 26.53 9.78
C VAL A 650 -24.72 26.12 9.77
N VAL A 651 -25.32 26.01 8.58
CA VAL A 651 -26.70 25.61 8.42
C VAL A 651 -26.80 24.27 7.69
N VAL A 652 -27.73 23.43 8.14
CA VAL A 652 -28.03 22.11 7.56
C VAL A 652 -29.55 22.02 7.37
N PRO A 653 -30.09 22.68 6.36
CA PRO A 653 -31.53 22.74 6.09
C PRO A 653 -32.01 21.47 5.35
N LEU A 654 -32.14 20.36 6.07
CA LEU A 654 -32.54 19.05 5.53
C LEU A 654 -33.93 18.64 6.02
#